data_dcf5cf2e850b15a6ebd9e0911ff2df7c
#
_entry.id   dcf5cf2e850b15a6ebd9e0911ff2df7c
#
_cell.length_a   1.000
_cell.length_b   1.000
_cell.length_c   1.000
_cell.angle_alpha   90.00
_cell.angle_beta   90.00
_cell.angle_gamma   90.00
#
_symmetry.space_group_name_H-M   'P 1'
#
loop_
_entity.id
_entity.type
_entity.pdbx_description
1 polymer ?
#
loop_
_entity_poly.entity_id
_entity_poly.type
_entity_poly.pdbx_seq_one_letter_code
_entity_poly.pdbx_strand_id
1 'polypeptide(L)'
;MTNELKHAGVGKLSTPLPPGRGSGRYELGTGENPFQHQHTTFLSAVSDLRKQGITDKEVAVFLLGEGSNTTDLRREISIATKESRKASRATALALMEECNGNVSEVARRMGKNESSIRSLLDPVLAERTDKYQNTAEMLKKRIEESQSGIIDVSKGVEHYLGVTDTTKKVALSMLEKEGYVKTWVKIPTGKDQSTTVMVIAKKLEGETDKEAFARIQQNKYNIDAIQEFSSDGGKQWWTPEFPTSVDSDRVMIRYKEDGGSEKDGVIEIRKGVEDLSLGDSRYAQVRIAVDDSKYMKGMAIYATEDMPDGIDIIYNTNKHSDTPKSEVFKDMKTVKLSDGTEVIDQDNPFGALIRNPKDRDGVITPAGQSYYEDSKTGESKLSPINKLQDEGDWDSWSKTLSAQFLSKQPIKVINQQIDLSLSEKSRELAEINSLTNPVIKKSLLNDFAEQCDSTAADLSVTGFKNQAYQVLIPVTDMKDNEIYAPNYKNGDTVALVRYPHGGTFEIPVLTVNNKQKTAKEVLGNAKDAVGINSAVAQQLSGADYDGDTALVIPLDSNNLSLSHKKYYKELVNFDPKEQYAMPKGQSNGMSDSTKQMEMGKVTNLITDMTAQRALDSEIIKAVKHSMVVIDAKKHNLDYKKSAIDNDIDSLKKKYQLKINENGNESTGASTIFSRAGAEVWVDRRKEVTDTSRMTSEEKADWDAGKKVYRKTEEKVLEVVTNISDMTSEELDRHNAGKKVYRKTDKNKKEKVSAMSLVDDATELVRNKQDLKEMAYANYANELKEMANSARQEARSITSYKISTEARKTYADEVASLDAKLKKAQTNAPKERKAQMIANSITSVKFKENDMDYEHRQREKQRAITEARAIVGAKKDLIEITDSEWDAIQSGAVSFSKLEQIISNTDQDAFKKRAMPKKSTTSLSSADISLIKSMNNSGMYTTKEIADKLGVSTSTVSNYIN
;
A
#
# COMPACT_ATOMS: atom_id res chain seq x y z
N MET A 1 1.68 -13.44 66.88
CA MET A 1 1.07 -14.04 65.70
C MET A 1 2.03 -13.85 64.53
N THR A 2 2.80 -14.86 64.31
CA THR A 2 3.77 -14.91 63.20
C THR A 2 2.97 -15.15 61.91
N ASN A 3 2.73 -14.09 61.16
CA ASN A 3 2.23 -14.22 59.82
C ASN A 3 3.34 -14.79 58.93
N GLU A 4 3.29 -16.08 58.69
CA GLU A 4 3.99 -16.70 57.62
C GLU A 4 3.53 -16.09 56.31
N LEU A 5 4.28 -15.13 55.83
CA LEU A 5 4.19 -14.71 54.43
C LEU A 5 4.63 -15.88 53.57
N LYS A 6 3.72 -16.71 53.17
CA LYS A 6 3.89 -17.72 52.12
C LYS A 6 4.15 -16.95 50.87
N HIS A 7 5.31 -17.10 50.29
CA HIS A 7 5.66 -16.51 49.01
C HIS A 7 4.64 -17.00 47.95
N ALA A 8 3.76 -16.11 47.50
CA ALA A 8 2.91 -16.37 46.35
C ALA A 8 3.83 -16.50 45.13
N GLY A 9 4.05 -17.72 44.64
CA GLY A 9 4.93 -18.02 43.54
C GLY A 9 5.86 -19.20 43.70
N VAL A 10 6.08 -19.66 44.88
CA VAL A 10 6.76 -20.96 45.10
C VAL A 10 5.65 -22.02 45.13
N GLY A 11 5.09 -22.28 43.95
CA GLY A 11 4.16 -23.37 43.77
C GLY A 11 4.78 -24.68 44.24
N LYS A 12 3.95 -25.60 44.62
CA LYS A 12 4.25 -26.91 45.14
C LYS A 12 5.52 -27.55 44.56
N LEU A 13 6.66 -27.30 45.16
CA LEU A 13 7.85 -28.07 44.94
C LEU A 13 7.76 -29.36 45.73
N SER A 14 7.83 -30.47 45.05
CA SER A 14 7.96 -31.79 45.64
C SER A 14 9.35 -32.05 46.21
N THR A 15 10.31 -31.19 45.95
CA THR A 15 11.68 -31.27 46.48
C THR A 15 12.06 -29.96 47.19
N PRO A 16 12.49 -30.03 48.45
CA PRO A 16 12.95 -28.83 49.20
C PRO A 16 14.17 -28.22 48.55
N LEU A 17 14.16 -26.90 48.42
CA LEU A 17 15.37 -26.14 48.07
C LEU A 17 16.45 -26.40 49.14
N PRO A 18 17.73 -26.46 48.73
CA PRO A 18 18.84 -26.65 49.68
C PRO A 18 18.80 -25.58 50.77
N PRO A 19 19.12 -25.95 52.01
CA PRO A 19 19.13 -25.02 53.13
C PRO A 19 20.05 -23.84 52.87
N GLY A 20 19.53 -22.64 52.96
CA GLY A 20 20.28 -21.40 52.80
C GLY A 20 20.03 -20.59 51.52
N ARG A 21 19.17 -21.05 50.58
CA ARG A 21 18.78 -20.30 49.35
C ARG A 21 17.31 -19.96 49.37
N GLY A 22 17.12 -18.67 49.54
CA GLY A 22 15.92 -17.91 49.12
C GLY A 22 14.66 -18.32 49.75
N SER A 23 14.22 -18.21 50.74
CA SER A 23 12.87 -18.02 51.24
C SER A 23 12.90 -17.56 52.71
N GLY A 24 12.36 -16.44 52.93
CA GLY A 24 11.88 -16.07 54.22
C GLY A 24 12.93 -15.59 55.26
N ARG A 25 14.08 -15.04 54.82
CA ARG A 25 15.08 -14.46 55.73
C ARG A 25 15.24 -12.95 55.62
N TYR A 26 14.22 -12.27 55.15
CA TYR A 26 14.24 -10.82 55.23
C TYR A 26 13.13 -10.39 56.19
N GLU A 27 13.54 -9.77 57.30
CA GLU A 27 12.61 -9.13 58.19
C GLU A 27 11.87 -8.00 57.47
N LEU A 28 10.54 -7.92 57.66
CA LEU A 28 9.72 -6.85 57.13
C LEU A 28 10.26 -5.51 57.70
N GLY A 29 10.71 -4.64 56.80
CA GLY A 29 11.18 -3.30 57.16
C GLY A 29 12.68 -3.08 57.07
N THR A 30 13.48 -4.03 56.60
CA THR A 30 14.94 -3.83 56.38
C THR A 30 15.31 -3.40 55.00
N GLY A 31 14.31 -3.25 54.06
CA GLY A 31 14.53 -2.75 52.72
C GLY A 31 13.62 -1.57 52.44
N GLU A 32 14.19 -0.54 51.89
CA GLU A 32 13.46 0.71 51.52
C GLU A 32 12.45 0.51 50.37
N ASN A 33 12.45 -0.65 49.69
CA ASN A 33 11.53 -0.97 48.65
C ASN A 33 11.20 -2.46 48.58
N PRO A 34 10.02 -2.91 49.11
CA PRO A 34 9.61 -4.32 49.12
C PRO A 34 9.54 -4.94 47.72
N PHE A 35 9.20 -4.18 46.65
CA PHE A 35 9.16 -4.63 45.30
C PHE A 35 10.54 -5.01 44.77
N GLN A 36 11.60 -4.27 45.17
CA GLN A 36 12.94 -4.55 44.71
C GLN A 36 13.41 -5.95 45.18
N HIS A 37 13.12 -6.31 46.40
CA HIS A 37 13.48 -7.63 46.94
C HIS A 37 12.73 -8.76 46.26
N GLN A 38 11.45 -8.56 45.99
CA GLN A 38 10.62 -9.55 45.32
C GLN A 38 11.11 -9.85 43.89
N HIS A 39 11.45 -8.84 43.13
CA HIS A 39 11.95 -8.99 41.75
C HIS A 39 13.37 -9.49 41.67
N THR A 40 14.23 -9.10 42.60
CA THR A 40 15.60 -9.66 42.71
C THR A 40 15.54 -11.14 43.07
N THR A 41 14.64 -11.52 43.95
CA THR A 41 14.44 -12.94 44.34
C THR A 41 13.90 -13.76 43.15
N PHE A 42 12.95 -13.22 42.36
CA PHE A 42 12.44 -13.87 41.16
C PHE A 42 13.55 -14.08 40.11
N LEU A 43 14.36 -13.06 39.82
CA LEU A 43 15.46 -13.17 38.86
C LEU A 43 16.53 -14.16 39.33
N SER A 44 16.81 -14.22 40.64
CA SER A 44 17.72 -15.19 41.22
C SER A 44 17.17 -16.61 41.11
N ALA A 45 15.87 -16.81 41.36
CA ALA A 45 15.22 -18.10 41.23
C ALA A 45 15.26 -18.61 39.77
N VAL A 46 14.98 -17.75 38.81
CA VAL A 46 15.10 -18.08 37.38
C VAL A 46 16.53 -18.49 37.04
N SER A 47 17.52 -17.72 37.50
CA SER A 47 18.94 -17.99 37.25
C SER A 47 19.38 -19.33 37.84
N ASP A 48 18.96 -19.63 39.05
CA ASP A 48 19.36 -20.85 39.76
C ASP A 48 18.70 -22.10 39.16
N LEU A 49 17.43 -22.00 38.75
CA LEU A 49 16.75 -23.07 38.03
C LEU A 49 17.39 -23.37 36.66
N ARG A 50 17.76 -22.32 35.92
CA ARG A 50 18.52 -22.50 34.68
C ARG A 50 19.88 -23.13 34.87
N LYS A 51 20.63 -22.78 35.95
CA LYS A 51 21.91 -23.43 36.31
C LYS A 51 21.74 -24.92 36.64
N GLN A 52 20.59 -25.32 37.11
CA GLN A 52 20.22 -26.70 37.35
C GLN A 52 19.80 -27.45 36.10
N GLY A 53 19.82 -26.81 34.92
CA GLY A 53 19.46 -27.42 33.63
C GLY A 53 17.95 -27.51 33.35
N ILE A 54 17.14 -26.85 34.18
CA ILE A 54 15.67 -26.80 33.98
C ILE A 54 15.35 -25.92 32.78
N THR A 55 14.51 -26.39 31.87
CA THR A 55 14.15 -25.66 30.65
C THR A 55 13.25 -24.46 30.94
N ASP A 56 13.33 -23.42 30.12
CA ASP A 56 12.49 -22.21 30.28
C ASP A 56 10.97 -22.51 30.33
N LYS A 57 10.53 -23.59 29.73
CA LYS A 57 9.14 -24.03 29.79
C LYS A 57 8.78 -24.57 31.18
N GLU A 58 9.65 -25.37 31.74
CA GLU A 58 9.48 -25.89 33.08
C GLU A 58 9.65 -24.81 34.15
N VAL A 59 10.57 -23.88 33.94
CA VAL A 59 10.76 -22.69 34.80
C VAL A 59 9.49 -21.83 34.78
N ALA A 60 8.84 -21.68 33.62
CA ALA A 60 7.58 -20.91 33.49
C ALA A 60 6.47 -21.56 34.34
N VAL A 61 6.27 -22.85 34.18
CA VAL A 61 5.25 -23.60 34.95
C VAL A 61 5.56 -23.58 36.45
N PHE A 62 6.83 -23.69 36.81
CA PHE A 62 7.31 -23.75 38.18
C PHE A 62 7.13 -22.41 38.94
N LEU A 63 7.48 -21.29 38.31
CA LEU A 63 7.45 -19.97 38.95
C LEU A 63 6.15 -19.21 38.76
N LEU A 64 5.42 -19.47 37.67
CA LEU A 64 4.23 -18.71 37.30
C LEU A 64 2.94 -19.54 37.37
N GLY A 65 3.04 -20.86 37.54
CA GLY A 65 1.90 -21.76 37.69
C GLY A 65 1.54 -22.57 36.44
N GLU A 66 0.66 -23.54 36.59
CA GLU A 66 0.20 -24.41 35.51
C GLU A 66 -0.47 -23.62 34.39
N GLY A 67 -0.10 -23.91 33.14
CA GLY A 67 -0.58 -23.22 31.95
C GLY A 67 0.33 -22.08 31.49
N SER A 68 1.30 -21.66 32.27
CA SER A 68 2.29 -20.64 31.87
C SER A 68 3.29 -21.20 30.86
N ASN A 69 3.74 -20.33 29.96
CA ASN A 69 4.64 -20.71 28.88
C ASN A 69 5.93 -19.84 28.88
N THR A 70 6.85 -20.16 27.99
CA THR A 70 8.13 -19.43 27.86
C THR A 70 7.96 -17.94 27.55
N THR A 71 6.87 -17.54 26.93
CA THR A 71 6.58 -16.13 26.63
C THR A 71 6.19 -15.40 27.91
N ASP A 72 5.42 -16.03 28.77
CA ASP A 72 5.04 -15.48 30.07
C ASP A 72 6.29 -15.33 30.96
N LEU A 73 7.14 -16.33 31.00
CA LEU A 73 8.42 -16.26 31.74
C LEU A 73 9.29 -15.11 31.25
N ARG A 74 9.47 -14.96 29.93
CA ARG A 74 10.28 -13.87 29.36
C ARG A 74 9.70 -12.50 29.67
N ARG A 75 8.37 -12.37 29.66
CA ARG A 75 7.66 -11.17 30.05
C ARG A 75 7.96 -10.82 31.51
N GLU A 76 7.81 -11.78 32.42
CA GLU A 76 8.05 -11.60 33.85
C GLU A 76 9.53 -11.26 34.15
N ILE A 77 10.46 -11.96 33.51
CA ILE A 77 11.91 -11.60 33.59
C ILE A 77 12.14 -10.16 33.13
N SER A 78 11.47 -9.74 32.03
CA SER A 78 11.65 -8.37 31.55
C SER A 78 11.13 -7.34 32.54
N ILE A 79 9.98 -7.58 33.16
CA ILE A 79 9.39 -6.69 34.17
C ILE A 79 10.31 -6.64 35.39
N ALA A 80 10.67 -7.79 35.96
CA ALA A 80 11.54 -7.87 37.13
C ALA A 80 12.92 -7.22 36.91
N THR A 81 13.48 -7.39 35.70
CA THR A 81 14.75 -6.74 35.32
C THR A 81 14.63 -5.22 35.31
N LYS A 82 13.53 -4.67 34.79
CA LYS A 82 13.33 -3.23 34.71
C LYS A 82 13.10 -2.60 36.07
N GLU A 83 12.29 -3.23 36.91
CA GLU A 83 12.04 -2.74 38.27
C GLU A 83 13.30 -2.80 39.13
N SER A 84 14.06 -3.89 39.05
CA SER A 84 15.36 -4.01 39.68
C SER A 84 16.37 -2.94 39.19
N ARG A 85 16.30 -2.61 37.89
CA ARG A 85 17.12 -1.54 37.31
C ARG A 85 16.69 -0.15 37.79
N LYS A 86 15.39 0.11 37.89
CA LYS A 86 14.84 1.39 38.42
C LYS A 86 15.28 1.62 39.85
N ALA A 87 15.12 0.61 40.69
CA ALA A 87 15.56 0.67 42.08
C ALA A 87 17.08 0.84 42.20
N SER A 88 17.84 0.09 41.39
CA SER A 88 19.33 0.26 41.35
C SER A 88 19.74 1.65 40.88
N ARG A 89 18.95 2.26 39.94
CA ARG A 89 19.21 3.65 39.51
C ARG A 89 18.91 4.67 40.59
N ALA A 90 17.81 4.54 41.32
CA ALA A 90 17.49 5.41 42.45
C ALA A 90 18.59 5.36 43.48
N THR A 91 19.06 4.17 43.85
CA THR A 91 20.20 3.99 44.76
C THR A 91 21.49 4.61 44.18
N ALA A 92 21.73 4.43 42.88
CA ALA A 92 22.94 5.01 42.25
C ALA A 92 22.88 6.54 42.24
N LEU A 93 21.74 7.16 42.02
CA LEU A 93 21.55 8.61 42.08
C LEU A 93 21.76 9.16 43.47
N ALA A 94 21.17 8.54 44.49
CA ALA A 94 21.39 8.92 45.90
C ALA A 94 22.86 8.82 46.28
N LEU A 95 23.52 7.73 45.94
CA LEU A 95 24.96 7.55 46.19
C LEU A 95 25.84 8.52 45.37
N MET A 96 25.40 8.96 44.18
CA MET A 96 26.12 9.98 43.40
C MET A 96 26.17 11.32 44.14
N GLU A 97 25.06 11.72 44.79
CA GLU A 97 25.02 12.91 45.64
C GLU A 97 25.96 12.77 46.86
N GLU A 98 25.88 11.63 47.56
CA GLU A 98 26.75 11.34 48.73
C GLU A 98 28.22 11.25 48.35
N CYS A 99 28.55 10.72 47.18
CA CYS A 99 29.94 10.54 46.74
C CYS A 99 30.45 11.70 45.86
N ASN A 100 29.79 12.89 45.87
CA ASN A 100 30.17 14.05 45.09
C ASN A 100 30.48 13.76 43.62
N GLY A 101 29.63 12.93 42.96
CA GLY A 101 29.76 12.57 41.57
C GLY A 101 30.82 11.51 41.22
N ASN A 102 31.41 10.86 42.18
CA ASN A 102 32.45 9.85 41.96
C ASN A 102 31.83 8.48 41.60
N VAL A 103 31.78 8.19 40.32
CA VAL A 103 31.17 6.96 39.76
C VAL A 103 31.90 5.70 40.25
N SER A 104 33.22 5.75 40.44
CA SER A 104 34.03 4.60 40.93
C SER A 104 33.66 4.21 42.36
N GLU A 105 33.48 5.20 43.23
CA GLU A 105 33.06 5.00 44.60
C GLU A 105 31.61 4.47 44.68
N VAL A 106 30.70 5.01 43.89
CA VAL A 106 29.33 4.50 43.77
C VAL A 106 29.34 3.04 43.31
N ALA A 107 30.16 2.72 42.30
CA ALA A 107 30.33 1.35 41.83
C ALA A 107 30.82 0.39 42.93
N ARG A 108 31.80 0.83 43.71
CA ARG A 108 32.30 0.07 44.81
C ARG A 108 31.26 -0.17 45.92
N ARG A 109 30.49 0.86 46.27
CA ARG A 109 29.42 0.76 47.29
C ARG A 109 28.26 -0.10 46.85
N MET A 110 27.91 -0.07 45.55
CA MET A 110 26.85 -0.91 44.97
C MET A 110 27.32 -2.31 44.59
N GLY A 111 28.61 -2.63 44.72
CA GLY A 111 29.16 -3.92 44.32
C GLY A 111 29.03 -4.17 42.81
N LYS A 112 29.08 -3.11 41.99
CA LYS A 112 28.93 -3.14 40.52
C LYS A 112 30.18 -2.52 39.86
N ASN A 113 30.38 -2.80 38.58
CA ASN A 113 31.46 -2.13 37.84
C ASN A 113 30.97 -0.73 37.33
N GLU A 114 31.92 0.15 37.06
CA GLU A 114 31.65 1.53 36.64
C GLU A 114 30.78 1.63 35.39
N SER A 115 31.00 0.75 34.40
CA SER A 115 30.23 0.73 33.18
C SER A 115 28.75 0.42 33.45
N SER A 116 28.45 -0.42 34.43
CA SER A 116 27.10 -0.71 34.89
C SER A 116 26.46 0.52 35.56
N ILE A 117 27.22 1.26 36.38
CA ILE A 117 26.73 2.48 37.02
C ILE A 117 26.46 3.57 35.95
N ARG A 118 27.38 3.78 35.01
CA ARG A 118 27.17 4.73 33.89
C ARG A 118 25.92 4.36 33.09
N SER A 119 25.70 3.08 32.80
CA SER A 119 24.49 2.60 32.16
C SER A 119 23.20 2.78 32.98
N LEU A 120 23.27 2.71 34.29
CA LEU A 120 22.13 2.99 35.18
C LEU A 120 21.75 4.49 35.21
N LEU A 121 22.76 5.34 35.12
CA LEU A 121 22.59 6.80 35.17
C LEU A 121 22.25 7.40 33.78
N ASP A 122 22.30 6.61 32.72
CA ASP A 122 21.98 7.04 31.37
C ASP A 122 20.52 7.54 31.26
N PRO A 123 20.30 8.82 30.88
CA PRO A 123 18.97 9.39 30.80
C PRO A 123 18.05 8.68 29.77
N VAL A 124 18.62 8.26 28.64
CA VAL A 124 17.84 7.60 27.54
C VAL A 124 17.29 6.25 28.01
N LEU A 125 18.07 5.51 28.81
CA LEU A 125 17.63 4.23 29.36
C LEU A 125 16.61 4.39 30.50
N ALA A 126 16.64 5.52 31.20
CA ALA A 126 15.64 5.87 32.21
C ALA A 126 14.29 6.21 31.57
N GLU A 127 14.30 7.04 30.55
CA GLU A 127 13.10 7.48 29.83
C GLU A 127 12.28 6.30 29.28
N ARG A 128 12.95 5.21 28.84
CA ARG A 128 12.25 3.98 28.43
C ARG A 128 11.47 3.33 29.56
N THR A 129 11.93 3.39 30.80
CA THR A 129 11.24 2.80 31.96
C THR A 129 10.05 3.65 32.35
N ASP A 130 10.18 4.97 32.30
CA ASP A 130 9.11 5.91 32.62
C ASP A 130 7.94 5.80 31.64
N LYS A 131 8.20 5.54 30.37
CA LYS A 131 7.13 5.30 29.35
C LYS A 131 6.18 4.17 29.73
N TYR A 132 6.67 3.08 30.30
CA TYR A 132 5.80 1.95 30.70
C TYR A 132 4.90 2.34 31.85
N GLN A 133 5.45 3.05 32.83
CA GLN A 133 4.71 3.49 34.01
C GLN A 133 3.69 4.55 33.65
N ASN A 134 4.10 5.56 32.89
CA ASN A 134 3.19 6.62 32.41
C ASN A 134 2.02 6.00 31.59
N THR A 135 2.32 5.00 30.73
CA THR A 135 1.27 4.30 29.98
C THR A 135 0.34 3.52 30.92
N ALA A 136 0.85 2.84 31.94
CA ALA A 136 0.02 2.13 32.92
C ALA A 136 -0.85 3.09 33.74
N GLU A 137 -0.30 4.18 34.20
CA GLU A 137 -1.02 5.22 34.96
C GLU A 137 -2.14 5.88 34.13
N MET A 138 -1.88 6.16 32.86
CA MET A 138 -2.87 6.69 31.94
C MET A 138 -4.01 5.68 31.72
N LEU A 139 -3.71 4.41 31.45
CA LEU A 139 -4.73 3.38 31.31
C LEU A 139 -5.56 3.24 32.60
N LYS A 140 -4.93 3.31 33.76
CA LYS A 140 -5.59 3.27 35.06
C LYS A 140 -6.57 4.44 35.23
N LYS A 141 -6.12 5.65 34.94
CA LYS A 141 -6.94 6.85 34.97
C LYS A 141 -8.15 6.71 34.05
N ARG A 142 -7.97 6.19 32.84
CA ARG A 142 -9.05 5.97 31.89
C ARG A 142 -10.06 4.93 32.35
N ILE A 143 -9.62 3.86 33.01
CA ILE A 143 -10.53 2.88 33.59
C ILE A 143 -11.37 3.51 34.71
N GLU A 144 -10.76 4.38 35.52
CA GLU A 144 -11.42 5.09 36.62
C GLU A 144 -12.42 6.15 36.12
N GLU A 145 -12.14 6.79 35.00
CA GLU A 145 -13.04 7.79 34.37
C GLU A 145 -14.13 7.15 33.51
N SER A 146 -13.96 5.89 33.10
CA SER A 146 -14.93 5.16 32.28
C SER A 146 -16.21 4.85 33.06
N GLN A 147 -17.38 5.11 32.45
CA GLN A 147 -18.65 4.79 33.07
C GLN A 147 -18.84 3.29 33.32
N SER A 148 -18.32 2.46 32.42
CA SER A 148 -18.35 1.00 32.53
C SER A 148 -17.19 0.42 33.34
N GLY A 149 -16.12 1.18 33.54
CA GLY A 149 -14.85 0.71 34.07
C GLY A 149 -14.14 -0.27 33.16
N ILE A 150 -14.50 -0.31 31.86
CA ILE A 150 -13.97 -1.25 30.85
C ILE A 150 -13.49 -0.45 29.66
N ILE A 151 -12.21 -0.55 29.32
CA ILE A 151 -11.63 0.13 28.18
C ILE A 151 -11.07 -0.85 27.15
N ASP A 152 -11.13 -0.46 25.89
CA ASP A 152 -10.51 -1.19 24.76
C ASP A 152 -9.00 -0.97 24.77
N VAL A 153 -8.25 -2.06 24.78
CA VAL A 153 -6.78 -2.08 24.69
C VAL A 153 -6.32 -2.98 23.54
N SER A 154 -7.16 -3.14 22.53
CA SER A 154 -6.87 -3.93 21.33
C SER A 154 -5.66 -3.39 20.58
N LYS A 155 -5.28 -4.09 19.52
CA LYS A 155 -4.21 -3.65 18.63
C LYS A 155 -4.64 -2.36 17.89
N GLY A 156 -3.74 -1.39 17.86
CA GLY A 156 -3.99 -0.06 17.33
C GLY A 156 -4.04 1.01 18.43
N VAL A 157 -4.44 0.64 19.64
CA VAL A 157 -4.47 1.54 20.80
C VAL A 157 -3.06 2.09 21.13
N GLU A 158 -2.00 1.32 20.86
CA GLU A 158 -0.62 1.77 21.01
C GLU A 158 -0.29 3.02 20.18
N HIS A 159 -0.98 3.22 19.06
CA HIS A 159 -0.78 4.40 18.22
C HIS A 159 -1.34 5.65 18.89
N TYR A 160 -2.49 5.55 19.52
CA TYR A 160 -3.07 6.64 20.31
C TYR A 160 -2.19 6.97 21.52
N LEU A 161 -1.65 5.94 22.15
CA LEU A 161 -0.78 6.09 23.32
C LEU A 161 0.64 6.60 22.96
N GLY A 162 0.97 6.75 21.67
CA GLY A 162 2.31 7.17 21.22
C GLY A 162 3.42 6.23 21.70
N VAL A 163 3.09 4.95 21.87
CA VAL A 163 4.02 3.93 22.40
C VAL A 163 4.11 2.72 21.48
N THR A 164 5.11 1.87 21.69
CA THR A 164 5.20 0.61 20.94
C THR A 164 4.23 -0.42 21.52
N ASP A 165 3.81 -1.40 20.71
CA ASP A 165 3.00 -2.53 21.18
C ASP A 165 3.65 -3.28 22.37
N THR A 166 4.98 -3.34 22.39
CA THR A 166 5.74 -3.89 23.52
C THR A 166 5.53 -3.07 24.79
N THR A 167 5.58 -1.74 24.68
CA THR A 167 5.35 -0.83 25.82
C THR A 167 3.94 -1.01 26.35
N LYS A 168 2.91 -1.01 25.49
CA LYS A 168 1.52 -1.26 25.88
C LYS A 168 1.37 -2.59 26.60
N LYS A 169 1.93 -3.67 26.05
CA LYS A 169 1.84 -5.01 26.65
C LYS A 169 2.49 -5.07 28.05
N VAL A 170 3.61 -4.40 28.24
CA VAL A 170 4.26 -4.31 29.55
C VAL A 170 3.39 -3.51 30.52
N ALA A 171 2.86 -2.35 30.11
CA ALA A 171 1.96 -1.55 30.94
C ALA A 171 0.71 -2.35 31.36
N LEU A 172 0.09 -3.08 30.41
CA LEU A 172 -1.06 -3.96 30.72
C LEU A 172 -0.69 -5.05 31.72
N SER A 173 0.50 -5.66 31.61
CA SER A 173 0.96 -6.67 32.55
C SER A 173 1.26 -6.10 33.94
N MET A 174 1.67 -4.83 34.02
CA MET A 174 1.79 -4.13 35.32
C MET A 174 0.42 -3.95 35.97
N LEU A 175 -0.59 -3.54 35.20
CA LEU A 175 -1.95 -3.41 35.70
C LEU A 175 -2.57 -4.75 36.13
N GLU A 176 -2.31 -5.85 35.41
CA GLU A 176 -2.74 -7.18 35.82
C GLU A 176 -2.21 -7.55 37.22
N LYS A 177 -0.98 -7.15 37.55
CA LYS A 177 -0.41 -7.35 38.91
C LYS A 177 -1.05 -6.45 39.99
N GLU A 178 -1.62 -5.31 39.56
CA GLU A 178 -2.31 -4.38 40.47
C GLU A 178 -3.79 -4.71 40.64
N GLY A 179 -4.24 -5.88 40.14
CA GLY A 179 -5.62 -6.35 40.33
C GLY A 179 -6.56 -5.96 39.20
N TYR A 180 -6.04 -5.65 38.01
CA TYR A 180 -6.82 -5.47 36.82
C TYR A 180 -6.92 -6.81 36.04
N VAL A 181 -8.02 -6.95 35.30
CA VAL A 181 -8.28 -8.14 34.48
C VAL A 181 -8.29 -7.78 33.01
N LYS A 182 -7.48 -8.46 32.24
CA LYS A 182 -7.43 -8.35 30.81
C LYS A 182 -8.07 -9.59 30.16
N THR A 183 -9.04 -9.37 29.26
CA THR A 183 -9.75 -10.47 28.60
C THR A 183 -10.16 -10.10 27.18
N TRP A 184 -10.55 -11.12 26.41
CA TRP A 184 -11.12 -10.94 25.08
C TRP A 184 -12.64 -10.98 25.17
N VAL A 185 -13.29 -9.96 24.58
CA VAL A 185 -14.75 -9.85 24.51
C VAL A 185 -15.18 -9.98 23.07
N LYS A 186 -16.22 -10.79 22.84
CA LYS A 186 -16.81 -10.99 21.52
C LYS A 186 -17.99 -10.06 21.36
N ILE A 187 -17.86 -9.08 20.45
CA ILE A 187 -18.88 -8.08 20.16
C ILE A 187 -19.56 -8.43 18.84
N PRO A 188 -20.89 -8.58 18.78
CA PRO A 188 -21.61 -8.75 17.53
C PRO A 188 -21.51 -7.46 16.68
N THR A 189 -21.17 -7.61 15.40
CA THR A 189 -21.02 -6.49 14.44
C THR A 189 -22.07 -6.54 13.32
N GLY A 190 -23.04 -7.46 13.39
CA GLY A 190 -24.10 -7.61 12.39
C GLY A 190 -24.77 -8.97 12.50
N LYS A 191 -25.70 -9.28 11.59
CA LYS A 191 -26.30 -10.62 11.51
C LYS A 191 -25.20 -11.66 11.29
N ASP A 192 -24.97 -12.51 12.30
CA ASP A 192 -24.00 -13.60 12.30
C ASP A 192 -22.50 -13.21 12.23
N GLN A 193 -22.15 -11.95 12.45
CA GLN A 193 -20.77 -11.48 12.52
C GLN A 193 -20.43 -10.98 13.92
N SER A 194 -19.20 -11.23 14.34
CA SER A 194 -18.68 -10.70 15.60
C SER A 194 -17.20 -10.35 15.45
N THR A 195 -16.79 -9.28 16.09
CA THR A 195 -15.38 -8.95 16.29
C THR A 195 -14.95 -9.31 17.70
N THR A 196 -13.65 -9.51 17.91
CA THR A 196 -13.10 -9.80 19.23
C THR A 196 -12.21 -8.62 19.63
N VAL A 197 -12.53 -8.00 20.76
CA VAL A 197 -11.87 -6.83 21.31
C VAL A 197 -11.13 -7.24 22.59
N MET A 198 -9.87 -6.81 22.75
CA MET A 198 -9.15 -7.00 24.00
C MET A 198 -9.47 -5.83 24.92
N VAL A 199 -9.94 -6.13 26.09
CA VAL A 199 -10.32 -5.12 27.08
C VAL A 199 -9.58 -5.33 28.40
N ILE A 200 -9.47 -4.25 29.18
CA ILE A 200 -8.97 -4.26 30.55
C ILE A 200 -9.96 -3.57 31.48
N ALA A 201 -10.14 -4.09 32.66
CA ALA A 201 -11.02 -3.55 33.70
C ALA A 201 -10.44 -3.82 35.07
N LYS A 202 -10.73 -2.98 36.06
CA LYS A 202 -10.36 -3.23 37.46
C LYS A 202 -11.25 -4.31 38.03
N LYS A 203 -10.68 -5.23 38.80
CA LYS A 203 -11.45 -6.21 39.60
C LYS A 203 -12.17 -5.49 40.71
N LEU A 204 -13.40 -5.93 41.00
CA LEU A 204 -14.11 -5.52 42.21
C LEU A 204 -13.54 -6.25 43.42
N GLU A 205 -13.75 -5.69 44.61
CA GLU A 205 -13.26 -6.26 45.84
C GLU A 205 -13.89 -7.64 46.07
N GLY A 206 -13.07 -8.70 46.26
CA GLY A 206 -13.53 -10.07 46.40
C GLY A 206 -13.92 -10.80 45.12
N GLU A 207 -13.85 -10.13 43.93
CA GLU A 207 -14.21 -10.71 42.63
C GLU A 207 -13.13 -11.70 42.16
N THR A 208 -13.52 -12.87 41.74
CA THR A 208 -12.65 -13.83 41.05
C THR A 208 -12.46 -13.44 39.58
N ASP A 209 -11.43 -13.96 38.91
CA ASP A 209 -11.23 -13.72 37.49
C ASP A 209 -12.43 -14.15 36.63
N LYS A 210 -13.07 -15.25 37.00
CA LYS A 210 -14.23 -15.79 36.30
C LYS A 210 -15.45 -14.87 36.40
N GLU A 211 -15.65 -14.28 37.57
CA GLU A 211 -16.75 -13.32 37.82
C GLU A 211 -16.48 -12.02 37.09
N ALA A 212 -15.22 -11.52 37.10
CA ALA A 212 -14.80 -10.35 36.35
C ALA A 212 -15.02 -10.55 34.85
N PHE A 213 -14.65 -11.72 34.30
CA PHE A 213 -14.90 -12.03 32.88
C PHE A 213 -16.40 -12.05 32.54
N ALA A 214 -17.23 -12.61 33.43
CA ALA A 214 -18.67 -12.62 33.23
C ALA A 214 -19.27 -11.23 33.25
N ARG A 215 -18.83 -10.38 34.19
CA ARG A 215 -19.23 -8.95 34.27
C ARG A 215 -18.82 -8.16 33.01
N ILE A 216 -17.58 -8.33 32.58
CA ILE A 216 -17.07 -7.68 31.36
C ILE A 216 -17.88 -8.13 30.14
N GLN A 217 -18.18 -9.43 30.01
CA GLN A 217 -18.95 -9.95 28.87
C GLN A 217 -20.40 -9.46 28.89
N GLN A 218 -21.01 -9.23 30.05
CA GLN A 218 -22.35 -8.63 30.17
C GLN A 218 -22.36 -7.16 29.72
N ASN A 219 -21.26 -6.43 29.95
CA ASN A 219 -21.11 -5.02 29.61
C ASN A 219 -20.41 -4.79 28.25
N LYS A 220 -20.42 -5.77 27.36
CA LYS A 220 -19.69 -5.72 26.08
C LYS A 220 -20.07 -4.60 25.12
N TYR A 221 -21.25 -3.97 25.31
CA TYR A 221 -21.71 -2.82 24.52
C TYR A 221 -21.33 -1.49 25.14
N ASN A 222 -20.80 -1.47 26.36
CA ASN A 222 -20.41 -0.28 27.10
C ASN A 222 -18.88 -0.21 27.26
N ILE A 223 -18.13 -0.68 26.26
CA ILE A 223 -16.67 -0.62 26.27
C ILE A 223 -16.26 0.73 25.74
N ASP A 224 -15.48 1.46 26.53
CA ASP A 224 -14.98 2.76 26.15
C ASP A 224 -13.69 2.62 25.33
N ALA A 225 -13.58 3.42 24.26
CA ALA A 225 -12.38 3.51 23.44
C ALA A 225 -11.44 4.60 24.00
N ILE A 226 -10.13 4.37 23.86
CA ILE A 226 -9.15 5.40 24.15
C ILE A 226 -9.07 6.34 22.96
N GLN A 227 -9.32 7.59 23.18
CA GLN A 227 -9.34 8.64 22.16
C GLN A 227 -8.25 9.70 22.35
N GLU A 228 -7.45 9.59 23.40
CA GLU A 228 -6.35 10.51 23.65
C GLU A 228 -5.08 10.12 22.94
N PHE A 229 -4.33 11.15 22.60
CA PHE A 229 -3.01 11.02 21.98
C PHE A 229 -1.91 11.53 22.90
N SER A 230 -0.72 10.94 22.79
CA SER A 230 0.48 11.44 23.42
C SER A 230 1.63 11.39 22.41
N SER A 231 2.29 12.52 22.17
CA SER A 231 3.47 12.60 21.30
C SER A 231 4.79 12.40 22.05
N ASP A 232 4.77 12.61 23.36
CA ASP A 232 5.96 12.66 24.23
C ASP A 232 6.12 11.41 25.11
N GLY A 233 5.48 10.30 24.74
CA GLY A 233 5.57 9.02 25.46
C GLY A 233 4.77 8.97 26.75
N GLY A 234 3.66 9.71 26.80
CA GLY A 234 2.69 9.69 27.90
C GLY A 234 2.97 10.71 29.01
N LYS A 235 3.77 11.73 28.76
CA LYS A 235 3.94 12.84 29.70
C LYS A 235 2.78 13.82 29.64
N GLN A 236 2.30 14.08 28.42
CA GLN A 236 1.13 14.90 28.15
C GLN A 236 0.15 14.13 27.27
N TRP A 237 -1.13 14.33 27.53
CA TRP A 237 -2.22 13.71 26.83
C TRP A 237 -3.22 14.76 26.38
N TRP A 238 -3.74 14.62 25.17
CA TRP A 238 -4.83 15.46 24.65
C TRP A 238 -5.84 14.60 23.91
N THR A 239 -7.08 15.04 23.93
CA THR A 239 -8.15 14.48 23.11
C THR A 239 -8.25 15.36 21.87
N PRO A 240 -7.98 14.87 20.69
CA PRO A 240 -8.22 15.64 19.49
C PRO A 240 -9.73 15.82 19.32
N GLU A 241 -10.17 17.04 19.16
CA GLU A 241 -11.48 17.32 18.60
C GLU A 241 -11.42 16.97 17.12
N PHE A 242 -11.85 15.78 16.78
CA PHE A 242 -11.81 15.29 15.41
C PHE A 242 -13.21 15.18 14.83
N PRO A 243 -13.39 15.63 13.57
CA PRO A 243 -12.43 16.41 12.78
C PRO A 243 -12.41 17.88 13.23
N THR A 244 -11.24 18.44 13.47
CA THR A 244 -11.08 19.87 13.63
C THR A 244 -11.55 20.56 12.36
N SER A 245 -12.47 21.51 12.46
CA SER A 245 -13.11 22.17 11.33
C SER A 245 -12.80 23.66 11.26
N VAL A 246 -12.95 24.20 10.06
CA VAL A 246 -12.92 25.65 9.80
C VAL A 246 -14.34 26.16 9.82
N ASP A 247 -14.55 27.34 10.42
CA ASP A 247 -15.81 28.07 10.30
C ASP A 247 -16.01 28.50 8.83
N SER A 248 -17.21 28.25 8.31
CA SER A 248 -17.53 28.61 6.92
C SER A 248 -17.45 30.12 6.68
N ASP A 249 -17.57 30.97 7.71
CA ASP A 249 -17.39 32.41 7.56
C ASP A 249 -15.98 32.82 7.13
N ARG A 250 -14.97 32.01 7.41
CA ARG A 250 -13.59 32.19 6.94
C ARG A 250 -13.38 31.70 5.48
N VAL A 251 -14.41 31.10 4.85
CA VAL A 251 -14.33 30.51 3.51
C VAL A 251 -15.14 31.35 2.53
N MET A 252 -14.54 31.82 1.46
CA MET A 252 -15.20 32.40 0.30
C MET A 252 -15.30 31.36 -0.82
N ILE A 253 -16.44 31.27 -1.47
CA ILE A 253 -16.60 30.46 -2.68
C ILE A 253 -16.37 31.37 -3.90
N ARG A 254 -15.47 30.98 -4.78
CA ARG A 254 -15.33 31.60 -6.09
C ARG A 254 -16.04 30.72 -7.11
N TYR A 255 -17.21 31.20 -7.55
CA TYR A 255 -18.08 30.50 -8.46
C TYR A 255 -17.61 30.63 -9.92
N LYS A 256 -18.28 29.89 -10.81
CA LYS A 256 -18.01 29.92 -12.26
C LYS A 256 -18.00 31.33 -12.81
N GLU A 257 -18.98 32.14 -12.46
CA GLU A 257 -19.14 33.53 -12.88
C GLU A 257 -18.01 34.45 -12.38
N ASP A 258 -17.38 34.08 -11.26
CA ASP A 258 -16.29 34.83 -10.64
C ASP A 258 -14.90 34.28 -11.10
N GLY A 259 -14.85 33.41 -12.11
CA GLY A 259 -13.61 32.79 -12.60
C GLY A 259 -13.20 31.51 -11.86
N GLY A 260 -14.05 30.97 -11.00
CA GLY A 260 -13.75 29.75 -10.24
C GLY A 260 -13.48 28.51 -11.10
N SER A 261 -14.06 28.47 -12.31
CA SER A 261 -13.82 27.39 -13.26
C SER A 261 -12.38 27.28 -13.73
N GLU A 262 -11.64 28.38 -13.76
CA GLU A 262 -10.23 28.40 -14.20
C GLU A 262 -9.31 27.69 -13.19
N LYS A 263 -9.76 27.58 -11.94
CA LYS A 263 -9.04 26.95 -10.82
C LYS A 263 -9.89 25.86 -10.16
N ASP A 264 -10.82 25.24 -10.88
CA ASP A 264 -11.78 24.26 -10.30
C ASP A 264 -11.04 23.16 -9.51
N GLY A 265 -11.45 22.97 -8.25
CA GLY A 265 -10.83 22.02 -7.34
C GLY A 265 -9.65 22.56 -6.52
N VAL A 266 -9.27 23.83 -6.69
CA VAL A 266 -8.22 24.47 -5.89
C VAL A 266 -8.80 25.15 -4.65
N ILE A 267 -8.09 24.98 -3.54
CA ILE A 267 -8.31 25.64 -2.27
C ILE A 267 -7.16 26.62 -2.03
N GLU A 268 -7.40 27.90 -2.26
CA GLU A 268 -6.40 28.93 -2.01
C GLU A 268 -6.42 29.32 -0.52
N ILE A 269 -5.27 29.28 0.12
CA ILE A 269 -5.11 29.53 1.56
C ILE A 269 -4.36 30.84 1.78
N ARG A 270 -4.81 31.67 2.72
CA ARG A 270 -4.10 32.87 3.14
C ARG A 270 -2.75 32.50 3.73
N LYS A 271 -1.69 33.11 3.20
CA LYS A 271 -0.32 32.91 3.68
C LYS A 271 -0.16 33.46 5.11
N GLY A 272 0.50 32.67 5.96
CA GLY A 272 0.82 33.07 7.35
C GLY A 272 -0.28 32.81 8.37
N VAL A 273 -1.37 32.14 8.00
CA VAL A 273 -2.41 31.68 8.94
C VAL A 273 -1.93 30.37 9.55
N GLU A 274 -1.77 30.35 10.87
CA GLU A 274 -1.10 29.25 11.61
C GLU A 274 -1.81 27.92 11.47
N ASP A 275 -3.14 27.89 11.68
CA ASP A 275 -3.97 26.69 11.63
C ASP A 275 -4.13 26.13 10.20
N LEU A 276 -3.82 26.93 9.18
CA LEU A 276 -3.94 26.56 7.76
C LEU A 276 -2.57 26.37 7.08
N SER A 277 -1.50 26.21 7.84
CA SER A 277 -0.16 26.01 7.27
C SER A 277 -0.04 24.65 6.59
N LEU A 278 0.54 24.64 5.38
CA LEU A 278 0.92 23.42 4.68
C LEU A 278 2.29 22.86 5.15
N GLY A 279 2.92 23.51 6.15
CA GLY A 279 4.27 23.19 6.58
C GLY A 279 5.31 23.60 5.54
N ASP A 280 6.22 22.67 5.22
CA ASP A 280 7.28 22.88 4.20
C ASP A 280 6.77 22.74 2.76
N SER A 281 5.51 22.30 2.57
CA SER A 281 4.92 22.05 1.24
C SER A 281 4.28 23.32 0.68
N ARG A 282 4.43 23.52 -0.62
CA ARG A 282 3.80 24.63 -1.38
C ARG A 282 2.37 24.29 -1.80
N TYR A 283 2.09 23.00 -1.97
CA TYR A 283 0.78 22.46 -2.34
C TYR A 283 0.58 21.09 -1.70
N ALA A 284 -0.67 20.76 -1.44
CA ALA A 284 -1.05 19.45 -0.92
C ALA A 284 -2.48 19.09 -1.37
N GLN A 285 -2.71 17.82 -1.66
CA GLN A 285 -4.07 17.32 -1.84
C GLN A 285 -4.71 17.11 -0.47
N VAL A 286 -5.81 17.79 -0.22
CA VAL A 286 -6.39 17.88 1.13
C VAL A 286 -7.89 17.60 1.20
N ARG A 287 -8.31 17.33 2.43
CA ARG A 287 -9.69 17.48 2.90
C ARG A 287 -9.66 18.45 4.08
N ILE A 288 -10.51 19.46 4.05
CA ILE A 288 -10.64 20.44 5.13
C ILE A 288 -12.08 20.38 5.64
N ALA A 289 -12.25 20.02 6.90
CA ALA A 289 -13.55 19.98 7.55
C ALA A 289 -14.12 21.41 7.69
N VAL A 290 -15.43 21.57 7.52
CA VAL A 290 -16.15 22.83 7.61
C VAL A 290 -17.40 22.63 8.47
N ASP A 291 -17.63 23.52 9.43
CA ASP A 291 -18.82 23.51 10.29
C ASP A 291 -19.16 22.12 10.86
N ASP A 292 -18.16 21.35 11.24
CA ASP A 292 -18.20 20.02 11.88
C ASP A 292 -18.97 18.91 11.14
N SER A 293 -19.61 19.22 10.02
CA SER A 293 -20.45 18.26 9.30
C SER A 293 -20.15 18.14 7.81
N LYS A 294 -19.42 19.10 7.27
CA LYS A 294 -19.08 19.20 5.85
C LYS A 294 -17.58 19.27 5.62
N TYR A 295 -17.15 19.13 4.39
CA TYR A 295 -15.74 19.29 4.03
C TYR A 295 -15.54 19.83 2.62
N MET A 296 -14.41 20.49 2.42
CA MET A 296 -13.85 20.83 1.12
C MET A 296 -12.90 19.72 0.66
N LYS A 297 -12.90 19.46 -0.63
CA LYS A 297 -11.97 18.54 -1.30
C LYS A 297 -11.22 19.31 -2.37
N GLY A 298 -9.91 19.23 -2.38
CA GLY A 298 -9.15 19.88 -3.45
C GLY A 298 -7.64 19.84 -3.25
N MET A 299 -6.97 20.60 -4.10
CA MET A 299 -5.55 20.93 -3.98
C MET A 299 -5.40 22.25 -3.24
N ALA A 300 -4.80 22.20 -2.05
CA ALA A 300 -4.46 23.40 -1.31
C ALA A 300 -3.19 24.04 -1.86
N ILE A 301 -3.22 25.33 -2.08
CA ILE A 301 -2.07 26.18 -2.46
C ILE A 301 -2.14 27.49 -1.68
N TYR A 302 -1.03 28.18 -1.51
CA TYR A 302 -1.06 29.54 -0.97
C TYR A 302 -1.56 30.53 -2.02
N ALA A 303 -2.44 31.43 -1.61
CA ALA A 303 -2.94 32.50 -2.48
C ALA A 303 -1.80 33.40 -2.95
N THR A 304 -1.85 33.78 -4.23
CA THR A 304 -0.92 34.72 -4.86
C THR A 304 -1.48 36.16 -4.85
N GLU A 305 -2.78 36.30 -4.59
CA GLU A 305 -3.50 37.56 -4.53
C GLU A 305 -3.94 37.83 -3.07
N ASP A 306 -4.15 39.11 -2.76
CA ASP A 306 -4.68 39.51 -1.47
C ASP A 306 -6.13 39.01 -1.30
N MET A 307 -6.41 38.43 -0.15
CA MET A 307 -7.74 37.96 0.20
C MET A 307 -8.53 39.01 0.95
N PRO A 308 -9.89 39.05 0.82
CA PRO A 308 -10.74 39.93 1.61
C PRO A 308 -10.55 39.72 3.12
N ASP A 309 -10.75 40.78 3.90
CA ASP A 309 -10.67 40.72 5.37
C ASP A 309 -11.61 39.65 5.94
N GLY A 310 -11.12 38.85 6.88
CA GLY A 310 -11.87 37.76 7.50
C GLY A 310 -11.94 36.46 6.66
N ILE A 311 -11.51 36.49 5.43
CA ILE A 311 -11.46 35.29 4.57
C ILE A 311 -10.04 34.71 4.55
N ASP A 312 -9.90 33.47 4.98
CA ASP A 312 -8.62 32.76 5.01
C ASP A 312 -8.52 31.66 3.95
N ILE A 313 -9.67 31.29 3.37
CA ILE A 313 -9.77 30.27 2.32
C ILE A 313 -10.64 30.77 1.18
N ILE A 314 -10.18 30.62 -0.06
CA ILE A 314 -11.00 30.73 -1.27
C ILE A 314 -11.11 29.34 -1.90
N TYR A 315 -12.35 28.82 -1.98
CA TYR A 315 -12.63 27.53 -2.62
C TYR A 315 -13.16 27.74 -4.03
N ASN A 316 -12.38 27.36 -5.04
CA ASN A 316 -12.72 27.52 -6.45
C ASN A 316 -13.59 26.37 -6.95
N THR A 317 -14.65 26.71 -7.67
CA THR A 317 -15.60 25.71 -8.18
C THR A 317 -16.18 26.09 -9.55
N ASN A 318 -16.53 25.08 -10.34
CA ASN A 318 -17.26 25.26 -11.60
C ASN A 318 -18.80 25.36 -11.43
N LYS A 319 -19.30 25.41 -10.17
CA LYS A 319 -20.72 25.60 -9.88
C LYS A 319 -21.13 27.05 -10.12
N HIS A 320 -22.43 27.24 -10.42
CA HIS A 320 -23.02 28.56 -10.60
C HIS A 320 -23.28 29.28 -9.27
N SER A 321 -23.28 30.58 -9.28
CA SER A 321 -23.45 31.44 -8.10
C SER A 321 -24.82 31.33 -7.42
N ASP A 322 -25.81 30.74 -8.08
CA ASP A 322 -27.10 30.39 -7.48
C ASP A 322 -27.05 29.14 -6.57
N THR A 323 -25.91 28.41 -6.60
CA THR A 323 -25.70 27.25 -5.73
C THR A 323 -25.43 27.72 -4.29
N PRO A 324 -26.23 27.32 -3.29
CA PRO A 324 -25.97 27.70 -1.90
C PRO A 324 -24.59 27.22 -1.45
N LYS A 325 -23.88 28.04 -0.67
CA LYS A 325 -22.55 27.75 -0.14
C LYS A 325 -22.48 26.38 0.53
N SER A 326 -23.50 26.01 1.30
CA SER A 326 -23.61 24.71 1.96
C SER A 326 -23.68 23.52 1.01
N GLU A 327 -24.15 23.72 -0.23
CA GLU A 327 -24.22 22.68 -1.25
C GLU A 327 -22.94 22.60 -2.11
N VAL A 328 -22.05 23.60 -2.00
CA VAL A 328 -20.71 23.54 -2.60
C VAL A 328 -19.83 22.59 -1.83
N PHE A 329 -19.92 22.61 -0.51
CA PHE A 329 -19.23 21.66 0.35
C PHE A 329 -19.83 20.26 0.21
N LYS A 330 -19.04 19.27 0.59
CA LYS A 330 -19.46 17.86 0.64
C LYS A 330 -19.89 17.50 2.04
N ASP A 331 -20.95 16.71 2.18
CA ASP A 331 -21.34 16.16 3.46
C ASP A 331 -20.33 15.11 3.93
N MET A 332 -20.00 15.11 5.22
CA MET A 332 -19.24 14.02 5.81
C MET A 332 -20.04 12.73 5.76
N LYS A 333 -19.36 11.61 5.69
CA LYS A 333 -20.01 10.30 5.75
C LYS A 333 -20.58 10.07 7.13
N THR A 334 -21.76 9.45 7.15
CA THR A 334 -22.43 9.03 8.38
C THR A 334 -22.52 7.52 8.47
N VAL A 335 -22.60 7.01 9.67
CA VAL A 335 -22.92 5.63 10.02
C VAL A 335 -24.17 5.59 10.86
N LYS A 336 -25.03 4.59 10.63
CA LYS A 336 -26.22 4.36 11.46
C LYS A 336 -25.86 3.54 12.68
N LEU A 337 -26.16 4.08 13.85
CA LEU A 337 -26.07 3.35 15.11
C LEU A 337 -27.21 2.34 15.23
N SER A 338 -27.10 1.44 16.21
CA SER A 338 -28.10 0.40 16.47
C SER A 338 -29.49 0.91 16.81
N ASP A 339 -29.60 2.14 17.31
CA ASP A 339 -30.86 2.85 17.62
C ASP A 339 -31.44 3.60 16.39
N GLY A 340 -30.78 3.55 15.24
CA GLY A 340 -31.16 4.24 14.01
C GLY A 340 -30.65 5.67 13.88
N THR A 341 -29.96 6.20 14.88
CA THR A 341 -29.34 7.53 14.83
C THR A 341 -28.18 7.54 13.82
N GLU A 342 -28.13 8.57 12.98
CA GLU A 342 -26.99 8.79 12.08
C GLU A 342 -25.98 9.71 12.76
N VAL A 343 -24.73 9.22 12.86
CA VAL A 343 -23.58 9.98 13.38
C VAL A 343 -22.46 10.01 12.34
N ILE A 344 -21.59 11.00 12.40
CA ILE A 344 -20.44 11.07 11.50
C ILE A 344 -19.56 9.82 11.69
N ASP A 345 -19.13 9.22 10.57
CA ASP A 345 -18.18 8.14 10.55
C ASP A 345 -16.79 8.67 10.96
N GLN A 346 -16.48 8.55 12.23
CA GLN A 346 -15.22 9.03 12.82
C GLN A 346 -13.97 8.37 12.20
N ASP A 347 -14.12 7.14 11.71
CA ASP A 347 -13.01 6.41 11.07
C ASP A 347 -12.77 6.87 9.63
N ASN A 348 -13.80 7.39 8.95
CA ASN A 348 -13.70 7.78 7.54
C ASN A 348 -14.67 8.92 7.17
N PRO A 349 -14.60 10.08 7.82
CA PRO A 349 -15.57 11.16 7.62
C PRO A 349 -15.54 11.71 6.18
N PHE A 350 -14.40 11.70 5.53
CA PHE A 350 -14.21 12.28 4.21
C PHE A 350 -14.41 11.27 3.05
N GLY A 351 -14.68 10.01 3.35
CA GLY A 351 -14.80 8.97 2.33
C GLY A 351 -13.53 8.75 1.51
N ALA A 352 -12.39 9.19 1.99
CA ALA A 352 -11.09 9.10 1.35
C ALA A 352 -10.04 8.56 2.33
N LEU A 353 -9.03 7.87 1.82
CA LEU A 353 -7.90 7.46 2.64
C LEU A 353 -7.06 8.69 2.99
N ILE A 354 -7.16 9.12 4.22
CA ILE A 354 -6.29 10.17 4.74
C ILE A 354 -5.00 9.53 5.21
N ARG A 355 -3.88 10.10 4.77
CA ARG A 355 -2.57 9.68 5.25
C ARG A 355 -2.45 10.04 6.73
N ASN A 356 -1.91 9.10 7.52
CA ASN A 356 -1.40 9.40 8.86
C ASN A 356 0.13 9.62 8.74
N PRO A 357 0.59 10.84 8.49
CA PRO A 357 2.00 11.11 8.38
C PRO A 357 2.66 10.87 9.72
N LYS A 358 3.87 10.34 9.69
CA LYS A 358 4.77 10.41 10.82
C LYS A 358 5.33 11.82 10.85
N ASP A 359 5.31 12.43 12.02
CA ASP A 359 6.11 13.63 12.23
C ASP A 359 7.62 13.28 12.13
N ARG A 360 8.48 14.30 12.27
CA ARG A 360 9.94 14.10 12.23
C ARG A 360 10.44 13.15 13.30
N ASP A 361 9.72 13.00 14.40
CA ASP A 361 10.04 12.13 15.53
C ASP A 361 9.38 10.74 15.43
N GLY A 362 8.64 10.49 14.36
CA GLY A 362 7.94 9.24 14.10
C GLY A 362 6.60 9.10 14.80
N VAL A 363 6.05 10.17 15.36
CA VAL A 363 4.70 10.22 15.92
C VAL A 363 3.68 10.28 14.80
N ILE A 364 2.63 9.47 14.88
CA ILE A 364 1.54 9.45 13.90
C ILE A 364 0.51 10.51 14.32
N THR A 365 0.28 11.50 13.46
CA THR A 365 -0.78 12.49 13.67
C THR A 365 -2.14 11.93 13.25
N PRO A 366 -3.24 12.33 13.92
CA PRO A 366 -4.58 11.88 13.55
C PRO A 366 -4.94 12.33 12.12
N ALA A 367 -5.44 11.40 11.32
CA ALA A 367 -6.07 11.69 10.02
C ALA A 367 -5.28 12.65 9.09
N GLY A 368 -3.96 12.59 9.13
CA GLY A 368 -3.09 13.43 8.29
C GLY A 368 -3.00 14.89 8.69
N GLN A 369 -3.52 15.25 9.86
CA GLN A 369 -3.44 16.61 10.39
C GLN A 369 -2.05 16.88 10.94
N SER A 370 -1.59 18.12 10.76
CA SER A 370 -0.36 18.61 11.39
C SER A 370 -0.70 19.36 12.66
N TYR A 371 0.23 19.41 13.60
CA TYR A 371 0.13 20.30 14.75
C TYR A 371 0.69 21.67 14.42
N TYR A 372 0.07 22.70 14.99
CA TYR A 372 0.59 24.05 14.98
C TYR A 372 0.56 24.60 16.42
N GLU A 373 1.44 25.53 16.71
CA GLU A 373 1.49 26.24 17.98
C GLU A 373 0.66 27.52 17.83
N ASP A 374 -0.44 27.61 18.59
CA ASP A 374 -1.29 28.79 18.62
C ASP A 374 -0.53 29.93 19.32
N SER A 375 -0.15 30.95 18.57
CA SER A 375 0.65 32.07 19.08
C SER A 375 -0.02 32.87 20.21
N LYS A 376 -1.36 32.78 20.35
CA LYS A 376 -2.13 33.48 21.39
C LYS A 376 -2.17 32.71 22.72
N THR A 377 -2.24 31.40 22.66
CA THR A 377 -2.39 30.53 23.84
C THR A 377 -1.10 29.75 24.17
N GLY A 378 -0.17 29.62 23.25
CA GLY A 378 1.03 28.76 23.37
C GLY A 378 0.71 27.28 23.40
N GLU A 379 -0.52 26.89 23.06
CA GLU A 379 -0.96 25.49 23.02
C GLU A 379 -0.71 24.87 21.64
N SER A 380 -0.36 23.60 21.64
CA SER A 380 -0.29 22.81 20.40
C SER A 380 -1.69 22.36 20.02
N LYS A 381 -2.17 22.78 18.85
CA LYS A 381 -3.50 22.48 18.30
C LYS A 381 -3.39 21.72 16.99
N LEU A 382 -4.43 20.95 16.64
CA LEU A 382 -4.52 20.28 15.36
C LEU A 382 -4.97 21.26 14.26
N SER A 383 -4.29 21.20 13.11
CA SER A 383 -4.73 21.92 11.90
C SER A 383 -6.01 21.28 11.35
N PRO A 384 -6.98 22.04 10.84
CA PRO A 384 -8.15 21.51 10.14
C PRO A 384 -7.80 20.86 8.79
N ILE A 385 -6.56 20.97 8.33
CA ILE A 385 -6.10 20.39 7.06
C ILE A 385 -5.77 18.92 7.24
N ASN A 386 -6.50 18.07 6.52
CA ASN A 386 -6.25 16.63 6.45
C ASN A 386 -5.62 16.33 5.10
N LYS A 387 -4.33 15.95 5.10
CA LYS A 387 -3.53 15.74 3.89
C LYS A 387 -3.67 14.31 3.37
N LEU A 388 -3.84 14.17 2.04
CA LEU A 388 -3.76 12.91 1.33
C LEU A 388 -2.36 12.71 0.76
N GLN A 389 -1.86 13.74 0.08
CA GLN A 389 -0.55 13.76 -0.55
C GLN A 389 0.05 15.16 -0.39
N ASP A 390 1.34 15.20 -0.11
CA ASP A 390 2.14 16.42 -0.02
C ASP A 390 3.02 16.60 -1.27
N GLU A 391 3.61 17.77 -1.42
CA GLU A 391 4.68 18.00 -2.40
C GLU A 391 5.78 16.93 -2.28
N GLY A 392 6.18 16.33 -3.40
CA GLY A 392 7.14 15.23 -3.48
C GLY A 392 6.51 13.84 -3.59
N ASP A 393 5.20 13.70 -3.33
CA ASP A 393 4.51 12.40 -3.37
C ASP A 393 4.10 11.95 -4.77
N TRP A 394 4.00 12.88 -5.74
CA TRP A 394 3.62 12.60 -7.11
C TRP A 394 4.82 12.33 -8.03
N ASP A 395 6.04 12.56 -7.56
CA ASP A 395 7.24 12.34 -8.36
C ASP A 395 7.45 10.86 -8.63
N SER A 396 6.89 10.39 -9.73
CA SER A 396 7.10 9.05 -10.22
C SER A 396 7.57 9.07 -11.66
N TRP A 397 8.87 8.84 -11.85
CA TRP A 397 9.42 8.59 -13.16
C TRP A 397 8.75 7.37 -13.77
N SER A 398 7.98 7.57 -14.84
CA SER A 398 7.32 6.49 -15.54
C SER A 398 8.31 5.77 -16.45
N LYS A 399 8.39 4.45 -16.30
CA LYS A 399 9.31 3.62 -17.11
C LYS A 399 8.64 3.00 -18.32
N THR A 400 7.31 3.06 -18.41
CA THR A 400 6.53 2.38 -19.45
C THR A 400 5.53 3.30 -20.12
N LEU A 401 5.11 2.92 -21.33
CA LEU A 401 4.04 3.52 -22.09
C LEU A 401 3.00 2.46 -22.43
N SER A 402 1.72 2.86 -22.41
CA SER A 402 0.63 1.98 -22.77
C SER A 402 0.47 1.87 -24.30
N ALA A 403 0.03 0.70 -24.75
CA ALA A 403 -0.36 0.51 -26.15
C ALA A 403 -1.52 1.43 -26.56
N GLN A 404 -2.41 1.81 -25.65
CA GLN A 404 -3.48 2.76 -25.91
C GLN A 404 -2.96 4.13 -26.42
N PHE A 405 -1.89 4.62 -25.83
CA PHE A 405 -1.27 5.87 -26.29
C PHE A 405 -0.53 5.66 -27.62
N LEU A 406 0.34 4.65 -27.68
CA LEU A 406 1.20 4.44 -28.84
C LEU A 406 0.44 3.99 -30.09
N SER A 407 -0.68 3.26 -29.97
CA SER A 407 -1.52 2.89 -31.12
C SER A 407 -1.98 4.12 -31.94
N LYS A 408 -2.04 5.29 -31.29
CA LYS A 408 -2.41 6.58 -31.92
C LYS A 408 -1.22 7.33 -32.51
N GLN A 409 0.00 6.82 -32.33
CA GLN A 409 1.24 7.45 -32.78
C GLN A 409 1.71 6.88 -34.13
N PRO A 410 2.64 7.55 -34.85
CA PRO A 410 3.24 7.03 -36.07
C PRO A 410 3.95 5.69 -35.83
N ILE A 411 3.91 4.81 -36.82
CA ILE A 411 4.57 3.48 -36.74
C ILE A 411 6.07 3.59 -36.42
N LYS A 412 6.73 4.65 -36.87
CA LYS A 412 8.15 4.91 -36.57
C LYS A 412 8.36 5.03 -35.05
N VAL A 413 7.51 5.78 -34.35
CA VAL A 413 7.59 5.99 -32.89
C VAL A 413 7.32 4.67 -32.16
N ILE A 414 6.32 3.89 -32.64
CA ILE A 414 6.00 2.58 -32.10
C ILE A 414 7.22 1.64 -32.17
N ASN A 415 7.80 1.49 -33.38
CA ASN A 415 8.93 0.61 -33.59
C ASN A 415 10.14 1.04 -32.75
N GLN A 416 10.44 2.34 -32.64
CA GLN A 416 11.52 2.84 -31.80
C GLN A 416 11.35 2.43 -30.32
N GLN A 417 10.15 2.48 -29.78
CA GLN A 417 9.93 2.11 -28.39
C GLN A 417 9.87 0.59 -28.19
N ILE A 418 9.33 -0.15 -29.14
CA ILE A 418 9.41 -1.62 -29.16
C ILE A 418 10.87 -2.09 -29.19
N ASP A 419 11.68 -1.57 -30.11
CA ASP A 419 13.10 -1.93 -30.24
C ASP A 419 13.86 -1.61 -28.95
N LEU A 420 13.61 -0.44 -28.36
CA LEU A 420 14.20 -0.08 -27.06
C LEU A 420 13.80 -1.07 -25.96
N SER A 421 12.52 -1.42 -25.90
CA SER A 421 12.01 -2.39 -24.93
C SER A 421 12.66 -3.76 -25.07
N LEU A 422 12.72 -4.28 -26.29
CA LEU A 422 13.34 -5.58 -26.58
C LEU A 422 14.83 -5.55 -26.29
N SER A 423 15.51 -4.46 -26.63
CA SER A 423 16.93 -4.26 -26.33
C SER A 423 17.21 -4.28 -24.83
N GLU A 424 16.40 -3.58 -24.05
CA GLU A 424 16.54 -3.55 -22.58
C GLU A 424 16.28 -4.93 -21.98
N LYS A 425 15.24 -5.65 -22.46
CA LYS A 425 14.92 -7.00 -21.99
C LYS A 425 16.02 -8.00 -22.37
N SER A 426 16.54 -7.92 -23.59
CA SER A 426 17.66 -8.78 -24.03
C SER A 426 18.92 -8.54 -23.18
N ARG A 427 19.22 -7.27 -22.86
CA ARG A 427 20.34 -6.92 -22.00
C ARG A 427 20.12 -7.46 -20.57
N GLU A 428 18.93 -7.26 -20.00
CA GLU A 428 18.56 -7.79 -18.69
C GLU A 428 18.76 -9.31 -18.62
N LEU A 429 18.28 -10.04 -19.62
CA LEU A 429 18.46 -11.49 -19.72
C LEU A 429 19.94 -11.90 -19.82
N ALA A 430 20.74 -11.16 -20.59
CA ALA A 430 22.18 -11.42 -20.71
C ALA A 430 22.91 -11.13 -19.39
N GLU A 431 22.56 -10.07 -18.67
CA GLU A 431 23.12 -9.75 -17.36
C GLU A 431 22.76 -10.85 -16.33
N ILE A 432 21.51 -11.34 -16.32
CA ILE A 432 21.10 -12.46 -15.46
C ILE A 432 21.88 -13.73 -15.82
N ASN A 433 22.07 -14.01 -17.11
CA ASN A 433 22.83 -15.18 -17.57
C ASN A 433 24.32 -15.12 -17.20
N SER A 434 24.88 -13.94 -17.00
CA SER A 434 26.26 -13.76 -16.56
C SER A 434 26.49 -14.05 -15.07
N LEU A 435 25.43 -14.20 -14.28
CA LEU A 435 25.53 -14.46 -12.85
C LEU A 435 26.14 -15.84 -12.58
N THR A 436 27.09 -15.87 -11.67
CA THR A 436 27.82 -17.08 -11.30
C THR A 436 27.09 -17.95 -10.29
N ASN A 437 26.28 -17.35 -9.40
CA ASN A 437 25.50 -18.11 -8.42
C ASN A 437 24.23 -18.68 -9.08
N PRO A 438 24.13 -20.02 -9.23
CA PRO A 438 23.04 -20.63 -9.99
C PRO A 438 21.65 -20.45 -9.34
N VAL A 439 21.57 -20.32 -8.02
CA VAL A 439 20.28 -20.13 -7.33
C VAL A 439 19.75 -18.73 -7.57
N ILE A 440 20.61 -17.73 -7.45
CA ILE A 440 20.29 -16.33 -7.75
C ILE A 440 19.87 -16.21 -9.23
N LYS A 441 20.66 -16.79 -10.13
CA LYS A 441 20.37 -16.83 -11.57
C LYS A 441 18.98 -17.44 -11.83
N LYS A 442 18.69 -18.61 -11.26
CA LYS A 442 17.41 -19.30 -11.42
C LYS A 442 16.23 -18.45 -10.94
N SER A 443 16.35 -17.81 -9.78
CA SER A 443 15.30 -16.95 -9.23
C SER A 443 15.02 -15.77 -10.16
N LEU A 444 16.06 -15.08 -10.62
CA LEU A 444 15.91 -13.92 -11.49
C LEU A 444 15.45 -14.28 -12.90
N LEU A 445 15.79 -15.46 -13.43
CA LEU A 445 15.25 -15.97 -14.69
C LEU A 445 13.75 -16.22 -14.62
N ASN A 446 13.26 -16.80 -13.52
CA ASN A 446 11.83 -17.01 -13.32
C ASN A 446 11.08 -15.68 -13.20
N ASP A 447 11.59 -14.72 -12.41
CA ASP A 447 11.00 -13.39 -12.28
C ASP A 447 11.00 -12.65 -13.64
N PHE A 448 12.09 -12.70 -14.38
CA PHE A 448 12.18 -12.14 -15.72
C PHE A 448 11.13 -12.74 -16.68
N ALA A 449 10.94 -14.06 -16.65
CA ALA A 449 9.95 -14.73 -17.48
C ALA A 449 8.51 -14.29 -17.14
N GLU A 450 8.18 -14.15 -15.84
CA GLU A 450 6.87 -13.63 -15.40
C GLU A 450 6.65 -12.18 -15.84
N GLN A 451 7.69 -11.34 -15.75
CA GLN A 451 7.63 -9.96 -16.22
C GLN A 451 7.44 -9.87 -17.73
N CYS A 452 8.09 -10.72 -18.52
CA CYS A 452 7.89 -10.77 -19.97
C CYS A 452 6.47 -11.20 -20.34
N ASP A 453 5.92 -12.23 -19.67
CA ASP A 453 4.53 -12.66 -19.87
C ASP A 453 3.52 -11.54 -19.55
N SER A 454 3.71 -10.83 -18.43
CA SER A 454 2.88 -9.69 -18.05
C SER A 454 2.99 -8.53 -19.05
N THR A 455 4.21 -8.19 -19.45
CA THR A 455 4.47 -7.13 -20.44
C THR A 455 3.82 -7.44 -21.79
N ALA A 456 3.87 -8.72 -22.23
CA ALA A 456 3.21 -9.17 -23.45
C ALA A 456 1.67 -9.06 -23.35
N ALA A 457 1.09 -9.40 -22.18
CA ALA A 457 -0.36 -9.27 -21.96
C ALA A 457 -0.81 -7.81 -21.97
N ASP A 458 -0.07 -6.93 -21.33
CA ASP A 458 -0.37 -5.50 -21.21
C ASP A 458 0.04 -4.70 -22.46
N LEU A 459 0.84 -5.28 -23.35
CA LEU A 459 1.47 -4.62 -24.50
C LEU A 459 2.19 -3.32 -24.09
N SER A 460 2.72 -3.29 -22.89
CA SER A 460 3.48 -2.13 -22.40
C SER A 460 4.89 -2.14 -23.00
N VAL A 461 5.38 -0.95 -23.33
CA VAL A 461 6.74 -0.76 -23.86
C VAL A 461 7.54 0.18 -22.99
N THR A 462 8.85 0.18 -23.12
CA THR A 462 9.71 1.12 -22.42
C THR A 462 9.33 2.56 -22.76
N GLY A 463 9.22 3.39 -21.72
CA GLY A 463 8.87 4.80 -21.84
C GLY A 463 9.99 5.64 -22.41
N PHE A 464 9.65 6.88 -22.74
CA PHE A 464 10.64 7.88 -23.18
C PHE A 464 11.54 8.29 -22.00
N LYS A 465 12.76 8.67 -22.31
CA LYS A 465 13.71 9.14 -21.31
C LYS A 465 13.16 10.41 -20.62
N ASN A 466 13.29 10.45 -19.32
CA ASN A 466 12.87 11.58 -18.49
C ASN A 466 11.35 11.90 -18.55
N GLN A 467 10.49 10.95 -18.90
CA GLN A 467 9.05 11.11 -18.70
C GLN A 467 8.65 10.86 -17.25
N ALA A 468 7.68 11.62 -16.75
CA ALA A 468 7.20 11.49 -15.38
C ALA A 468 5.71 11.83 -15.27
N TYR A 469 5.01 11.17 -14.34
CA TYR A 469 3.69 11.64 -13.90
C TYR A 469 3.88 12.83 -12.96
N GLN A 470 3.16 13.91 -13.23
CA GLN A 470 3.21 15.14 -12.44
C GLN A 470 1.80 15.66 -12.18
N VAL A 471 1.56 16.20 -10.98
CA VAL A 471 0.27 16.79 -10.62
C VAL A 471 0.07 18.12 -11.35
N LEU A 472 -1.18 18.37 -11.72
CA LEU A 472 -1.58 19.58 -12.44
C LEU A 472 -1.92 20.69 -11.44
N ILE A 473 -1.28 21.84 -11.58
CA ILE A 473 -1.55 23.05 -10.78
C ILE A 473 -1.97 24.19 -11.73
N PRO A 474 -3.03 24.93 -11.41
CA PRO A 474 -3.49 26.01 -12.27
C PRO A 474 -2.55 27.23 -12.23
N VAL A 475 -2.26 27.76 -13.40
CA VAL A 475 -1.57 29.03 -13.60
C VAL A 475 -2.36 29.83 -14.65
N THR A 476 -3.26 30.68 -14.18
CA THR A 476 -4.29 31.34 -15.03
C THR A 476 -3.73 32.28 -16.04
N ASP A 477 -2.58 32.89 -15.77
CA ASP A 477 -1.88 33.82 -16.69
C ASP A 477 -0.83 33.13 -17.60
N MET A 478 -0.80 31.76 -17.60
CA MET A 478 -0.02 30.98 -18.55
C MET A 478 -0.71 31.00 -19.94
N LYS A 479 0.05 31.06 -21.02
CA LYS A 479 -0.52 30.95 -22.37
C LYS A 479 -0.93 29.50 -22.69
N ASP A 480 -1.89 29.35 -23.59
CA ASP A 480 -2.43 28.04 -24.02
C ASP A 480 -1.39 27.09 -24.64
N ASN A 481 -0.25 27.61 -25.07
CA ASN A 481 0.84 26.82 -25.63
C ASN A 481 2.07 26.73 -24.72
N GLU A 482 1.95 27.14 -23.47
CA GLU A 482 3.06 27.15 -22.51
C GLU A 482 2.74 26.27 -21.29
N ILE A 483 3.81 25.81 -20.65
CA ILE A 483 3.76 25.02 -19.39
C ILE A 483 4.91 25.46 -18.48
N TYR A 484 4.64 25.54 -17.19
CA TYR A 484 5.70 25.62 -16.19
C TYR A 484 6.09 24.20 -15.75
N ALA A 485 7.33 23.81 -16.02
CA ALA A 485 7.79 22.43 -15.76
C ALA A 485 9.28 22.41 -15.35
N PRO A 486 9.60 22.59 -14.05
CA PRO A 486 10.98 22.76 -13.58
C PRO A 486 11.93 21.60 -13.86
N ASN A 487 11.40 20.39 -14.09
CA ASN A 487 12.21 19.22 -14.46
C ASN A 487 12.82 19.30 -15.86
N TYR A 488 12.35 20.23 -16.70
CA TYR A 488 12.77 20.40 -18.09
C TYR A 488 13.37 21.78 -18.31
N LYS A 489 14.17 21.92 -19.37
CA LYS A 489 14.82 23.19 -19.68
C LYS A 489 13.81 24.19 -20.22
N ASN A 490 14.00 25.46 -19.88
CA ASN A 490 13.21 26.55 -20.46
C ASN A 490 13.34 26.58 -21.98
N GLY A 491 12.22 26.57 -22.68
CA GLY A 491 12.13 26.49 -24.14
C GLY A 491 12.02 25.07 -24.70
N ASP A 492 12.22 24.02 -23.90
CA ASP A 492 11.97 22.65 -24.33
C ASP A 492 10.47 22.46 -24.67
N THR A 493 10.20 21.53 -25.57
CA THR A 493 8.85 21.13 -25.92
C THR A 493 8.47 19.83 -25.19
N VAL A 494 7.29 19.80 -24.58
CA VAL A 494 6.76 18.63 -23.88
C VAL A 494 5.35 18.32 -24.35
N ALA A 495 4.97 17.02 -24.33
CA ALA A 495 3.60 16.58 -24.53
C ALA A 495 3.00 16.11 -23.21
N LEU A 496 1.72 16.39 -22.98
CA LEU A 496 0.99 15.90 -21.82
C LEU A 496 0.02 14.79 -22.24
N VAL A 497 -0.07 13.76 -21.42
CA VAL A 497 -1.01 12.62 -21.62
C VAL A 497 -1.67 12.28 -20.30
N ARG A 498 -3.00 12.37 -20.25
CA ARG A 498 -3.82 11.91 -19.14
C ARG A 498 -4.61 10.67 -19.56
N TYR A 499 -4.65 9.65 -18.70
CA TYR A 499 -5.36 8.40 -19.01
C TYR A 499 -6.71 8.32 -18.27
N PRO A 500 -7.73 7.71 -18.90
CA PRO A 500 -7.81 7.32 -20.31
C PRO A 500 -7.93 8.54 -21.23
N HIS A 501 -7.37 8.49 -22.47
CA HIS A 501 -7.54 9.57 -23.42
C HIS A 501 -8.22 9.09 -24.71
N GLY A 502 -9.06 9.95 -25.30
CA GLY A 502 -9.87 9.62 -26.46
C GLY A 502 -9.07 9.62 -27.78
N GLY A 503 -8.09 10.51 -27.91
CA GLY A 503 -7.39 10.63 -29.18
C GLY A 503 -6.20 11.58 -29.16
N THR A 504 -5.62 11.80 -30.34
CA THR A 504 -4.48 12.73 -30.51
C THR A 504 -4.85 14.19 -30.23
N PHE A 505 -6.14 14.52 -30.23
CA PHE A 505 -6.67 15.83 -29.89
C PHE A 505 -6.66 16.13 -28.38
N GLU A 506 -6.46 15.12 -27.54
CA GLU A 506 -6.28 15.24 -26.08
C GLU A 506 -4.79 15.16 -25.66
N ILE A 507 -3.87 15.45 -26.58
CA ILE A 507 -2.44 15.49 -26.33
C ILE A 507 -1.93 16.92 -26.60
N PRO A 508 -2.00 17.83 -25.60
CA PRO A 508 -1.41 19.15 -25.75
C PRO A 508 0.12 19.03 -25.86
N VAL A 509 0.68 19.78 -26.80
CA VAL A 509 2.11 19.94 -26.98
C VAL A 509 2.47 21.38 -26.64
N LEU A 510 3.31 21.57 -25.63
CA LEU A 510 3.52 22.82 -24.94
C LEU A 510 5.01 23.18 -24.88
N THR A 511 5.31 24.47 -24.88
CA THR A 511 6.66 25.00 -24.66
C THR A 511 6.89 25.28 -23.18
N VAL A 512 7.99 24.81 -22.63
CA VAL A 512 8.34 25.02 -21.22
C VAL A 512 8.75 26.49 -21.01
N ASN A 513 8.00 27.18 -20.14
CA ASN A 513 8.27 28.56 -19.73
C ASN A 513 8.49 28.63 -18.19
N ASN A 514 9.71 28.33 -17.77
CA ASN A 514 10.10 28.38 -16.36
C ASN A 514 10.44 29.83 -15.89
N LYS A 515 10.19 30.85 -16.73
CA LYS A 515 10.35 32.25 -16.36
C LYS A 515 9.02 32.91 -15.94
N GLN A 516 7.91 32.22 -16.10
CA GLN A 516 6.59 32.70 -15.71
C GLN A 516 6.56 32.98 -14.21
N LYS A 517 6.17 34.23 -13.83
CA LYS A 517 6.32 34.71 -12.45
C LYS A 517 5.40 34.03 -11.47
N THR A 518 4.10 33.99 -11.78
CA THR A 518 3.06 33.38 -10.93
C THR A 518 3.30 31.89 -10.72
N ALA A 519 3.64 31.17 -11.80
CA ALA A 519 4.00 29.77 -11.71
C ALA A 519 5.22 29.53 -10.81
N LYS A 520 6.23 30.39 -10.92
CA LYS A 520 7.43 30.31 -10.08
C LYS A 520 7.13 30.58 -8.61
N GLU A 521 6.19 31.48 -8.31
CA GLU A 521 5.75 31.75 -6.95
C GLU A 521 5.01 30.56 -6.32
N VAL A 522 4.10 29.95 -7.08
CA VAL A 522 3.28 28.81 -6.62
C VAL A 522 4.10 27.50 -6.54
N LEU A 523 4.87 27.20 -7.57
CA LEU A 523 5.52 25.91 -7.76
C LEU A 523 7.03 25.90 -7.42
N GLY A 524 7.71 27.06 -7.54
CA GLY A 524 9.15 27.12 -7.34
C GLY A 524 9.91 26.09 -8.18
N ASN A 525 10.68 25.23 -7.53
CA ASN A 525 11.45 24.15 -8.16
C ASN A 525 10.79 22.76 -7.93
N ALA A 526 9.47 22.71 -7.86
CA ALA A 526 8.72 21.47 -7.69
C ALA A 526 9.09 20.44 -8.76
N LYS A 527 9.36 19.19 -8.36
CA LYS A 527 9.73 18.12 -9.28
C LYS A 527 8.56 17.25 -9.69
N ASP A 528 7.51 17.27 -8.92
CA ASP A 528 6.33 16.39 -9.06
C ASP A 528 5.08 17.12 -9.54
N ALA A 529 5.20 18.40 -9.89
CA ALA A 529 4.10 19.22 -10.35
C ALA A 529 4.43 20.02 -11.61
N VAL A 530 3.40 20.35 -12.38
CA VAL A 530 3.46 21.27 -13.53
C VAL A 530 2.36 22.31 -13.44
N GLY A 531 2.67 23.52 -13.94
CA GLY A 531 1.73 24.63 -14.03
C GLY A 531 1.15 24.74 -15.44
N ILE A 532 -0.16 24.72 -15.58
CA ILE A 532 -0.91 24.86 -16.83
C ILE A 532 -2.12 25.78 -16.64
N ASN A 533 -2.66 26.30 -17.73
CA ASN A 533 -3.93 27.04 -17.68
C ASN A 533 -5.15 26.11 -17.88
N SER A 534 -6.34 26.65 -17.71
CA SER A 534 -7.60 25.91 -17.83
C SER A 534 -7.88 25.39 -19.24
N ALA A 535 -7.42 26.06 -20.28
CA ALA A 535 -7.59 25.62 -21.67
C ALA A 535 -6.80 24.34 -21.95
N VAL A 536 -5.56 24.25 -21.41
CA VAL A 536 -4.76 23.02 -21.48
C VAL A 536 -5.39 21.90 -20.64
N ALA A 537 -5.87 22.21 -19.43
CA ALA A 537 -6.56 21.23 -18.59
C ALA A 537 -7.82 20.66 -19.26
N GLN A 538 -8.60 21.51 -19.92
CA GLN A 538 -9.76 21.08 -20.69
C GLN A 538 -9.38 20.13 -21.85
N GLN A 539 -8.26 20.39 -22.54
CA GLN A 539 -7.75 19.51 -23.58
C GLN A 539 -7.31 18.13 -23.02
N LEU A 540 -6.95 18.05 -21.75
CA LEU A 540 -6.59 16.81 -21.05
C LEU A 540 -7.82 16.03 -20.54
N SER A 541 -8.80 15.80 -21.40
CA SER A 541 -10.05 15.11 -21.04
C SER A 541 -10.82 15.80 -19.90
N GLY A 542 -10.78 17.13 -19.85
CA GLY A 542 -11.43 17.92 -18.80
C GLY A 542 -10.82 17.65 -17.42
N ALA A 543 -9.50 17.63 -17.31
CA ALA A 543 -8.81 17.53 -16.04
C ALA A 543 -9.24 18.69 -15.11
N ASP A 544 -9.44 18.38 -13.84
CA ASP A 544 -9.57 19.38 -12.78
C ASP A 544 -8.28 19.44 -11.94
N TYR A 545 -8.22 20.41 -11.03
CA TYR A 545 -7.03 20.62 -10.21
C TYR A 545 -7.18 20.06 -8.77
N ASP A 546 -7.97 19.01 -8.60
CA ASP A 546 -8.18 18.40 -7.27
C ASP A 546 -7.17 17.28 -6.93
N GLY A 547 -6.08 17.20 -7.71
CA GLY A 547 -5.03 16.18 -7.60
C GLY A 547 -4.84 15.34 -8.87
N ASP A 548 -5.44 15.75 -9.99
CA ASP A 548 -5.24 15.12 -11.29
C ASP A 548 -3.78 15.19 -11.74
N THR A 549 -3.31 14.11 -12.36
CA THR A 549 -1.93 13.98 -12.86
C THR A 549 -1.92 13.75 -14.37
N ALA A 550 -0.87 14.23 -15.01
CA ALA A 550 -0.59 13.91 -16.41
C ALA A 550 0.83 13.34 -16.56
N LEU A 551 1.01 12.45 -17.52
CA LEU A 551 2.33 12.01 -17.96
C LEU A 551 2.94 13.12 -18.82
N VAL A 552 4.08 13.65 -18.40
CA VAL A 552 4.86 14.66 -19.12
C VAL A 552 5.93 13.95 -19.93
N ILE A 553 5.90 14.13 -21.24
CA ILE A 553 6.85 13.51 -22.19
C ILE A 553 7.70 14.61 -22.83
N PRO A 554 9.01 14.67 -22.56
CA PRO A 554 9.90 15.64 -23.23
C PRO A 554 10.18 15.21 -24.67
N LEU A 555 9.88 16.09 -25.64
CA LEU A 555 10.00 15.80 -27.06
C LEU A 555 11.40 16.07 -27.59
N ASP A 556 11.96 17.22 -27.26
CA ASP A 556 13.27 17.66 -27.80
C ASP A 556 14.41 16.76 -27.36
N SER A 557 14.45 16.40 -26.07
CA SER A 557 15.49 15.52 -25.53
C SER A 557 15.41 14.07 -26.07
N ASN A 558 14.26 13.67 -26.60
CA ASN A 558 14.05 12.35 -27.20
C ASN A 558 13.98 12.38 -28.72
N ASN A 559 14.15 13.56 -29.35
CA ASN A 559 14.03 13.76 -30.80
C ASN A 559 12.72 13.17 -31.37
N LEU A 560 11.60 13.50 -30.73
CA LEU A 560 10.29 12.91 -31.00
C LEU A 560 9.38 13.85 -31.76
N SER A 561 8.63 13.29 -32.71
CA SER A 561 7.47 13.93 -33.34
C SER A 561 6.24 13.09 -33.08
N LEU A 562 5.39 13.55 -32.18
CA LEU A 562 4.14 12.87 -31.84
C LEU A 562 2.97 13.36 -32.72
N SER A 563 2.04 12.47 -33.00
CA SER A 563 0.76 12.86 -33.60
C SER A 563 -0.09 13.54 -32.53
N HIS A 564 -0.43 14.77 -32.77
CA HIS A 564 -1.35 15.57 -31.95
C HIS A 564 -2.26 16.41 -32.84
N LYS A 565 -3.44 16.77 -32.35
CA LYS A 565 -4.42 17.61 -33.02
C LYS A 565 -4.92 18.68 -32.06
N LYS A 566 -5.50 19.75 -32.59
CA LYS A 566 -6.24 20.72 -31.77
C LYS A 566 -7.47 20.05 -31.17
N TYR A 567 -7.84 20.46 -29.96
CA TYR A 567 -9.06 20.01 -29.31
C TYR A 567 -10.30 20.41 -30.12
N TYR A 568 -11.27 19.51 -30.22
CA TYR A 568 -12.44 19.72 -31.05
C TYR A 568 -13.44 20.66 -30.37
N LYS A 569 -13.97 21.63 -31.12
CA LYS A 569 -14.97 22.60 -30.63
C LYS A 569 -16.23 21.92 -30.09
N GLU A 570 -16.63 20.81 -30.70
CA GLU A 570 -17.78 20.01 -30.34
C GLU A 570 -17.64 19.35 -28.95
N LEU A 571 -16.40 19.21 -28.41
CA LEU A 571 -16.14 18.72 -27.09
C LEU A 571 -16.02 19.84 -26.06
N VAL A 572 -15.51 21.02 -26.47
CA VAL A 572 -15.40 22.23 -25.62
C VAL A 572 -16.76 22.62 -25.05
N ASN A 573 -17.81 22.59 -25.90
CA ASN A 573 -19.17 23.01 -25.54
C ASN A 573 -20.04 21.86 -25.05
N PHE A 574 -19.49 20.70 -24.78
CA PHE A 574 -20.25 19.53 -24.37
C PHE A 574 -20.25 19.40 -22.83
N ASP A 575 -21.40 19.67 -22.21
CA ASP A 575 -21.62 19.39 -20.78
C ASP A 575 -22.52 18.16 -20.62
N PRO A 576 -21.99 17.05 -20.11
CA PRO A 576 -22.78 15.84 -19.83
C PRO A 576 -23.95 16.07 -18.88
N LYS A 577 -23.84 17.00 -17.92
CA LYS A 577 -24.86 17.26 -16.91
C LYS A 577 -26.07 18.00 -17.50
N GLU A 578 -25.82 18.96 -18.40
CA GLU A 578 -26.91 19.70 -19.07
C GLU A 578 -27.71 18.80 -20.01
N GLN A 579 -27.01 17.85 -20.68
CA GLN A 579 -27.67 17.06 -21.75
C GLN A 579 -28.27 15.74 -21.26
N TYR A 580 -27.71 15.15 -20.18
CA TYR A 580 -28.06 13.79 -19.78
C TYR A 580 -28.41 13.63 -18.29
N ALA A 581 -28.70 14.70 -17.56
CA ALA A 581 -29.19 14.58 -16.18
C ALA A 581 -30.54 13.81 -16.16
N MET A 582 -30.65 12.83 -15.26
CA MET A 582 -31.91 12.13 -15.05
C MET A 582 -32.93 13.06 -14.36
N PRO A 583 -34.22 12.90 -14.64
CA PRO A 583 -35.27 13.61 -13.93
C PRO A 583 -35.18 13.39 -12.40
N LYS A 584 -35.56 14.40 -11.62
CA LYS A 584 -35.59 14.30 -10.15
C LYS A 584 -36.40 13.07 -9.71
N GLY A 585 -35.83 12.25 -8.82
CA GLY A 585 -36.46 11.04 -8.29
C GLY A 585 -36.28 9.77 -9.13
N GLN A 586 -35.63 9.84 -10.28
CA GLN A 586 -35.25 8.67 -11.06
C GLN A 586 -33.77 8.36 -10.88
N SER A 587 -33.41 7.06 -10.84
CA SER A 587 -32.01 6.60 -10.78
C SER A 587 -31.64 5.93 -12.10
N ASN A 588 -30.39 6.19 -12.56
CA ASN A 588 -29.84 5.49 -13.73
C ASN A 588 -29.42 4.05 -13.43
N GLY A 589 -29.45 3.62 -12.16
CA GLY A 589 -29.07 2.27 -11.70
C GLY A 589 -27.58 1.94 -11.85
N MET A 590 -26.70 2.94 -12.03
CA MET A 590 -25.28 2.70 -12.23
C MET A 590 -24.57 2.38 -10.91
N SER A 591 -24.06 1.18 -10.80
CA SER A 591 -23.12 0.77 -9.77
C SER A 591 -21.67 1.05 -10.16
N ASP A 592 -20.71 1.00 -9.21
CA ASP A 592 -19.28 1.14 -9.53
C ASP A 592 -18.78 0.04 -10.47
N SER A 593 -19.24 -1.20 -10.27
CA SER A 593 -18.91 -2.31 -11.16
C SER A 593 -19.47 -2.11 -12.56
N THR A 594 -20.69 -1.57 -12.68
CA THR A 594 -21.30 -1.23 -13.98
C THR A 594 -20.54 -0.09 -14.64
N LYS A 595 -20.18 0.95 -13.89
CA LYS A 595 -19.38 2.07 -14.40
C LYS A 595 -18.03 1.59 -14.97
N GLN A 596 -17.30 0.76 -14.21
CA GLN A 596 -16.01 0.21 -14.68
C GLN A 596 -16.17 -0.63 -15.93
N MET A 597 -17.22 -1.46 -15.99
CA MET A 597 -17.50 -2.29 -17.17
C MET A 597 -17.85 -1.44 -18.40
N GLU A 598 -18.73 -0.44 -18.28
CA GLU A 598 -19.12 0.43 -19.40
C GLU A 598 -17.96 1.34 -19.83
N MET A 599 -17.15 1.86 -18.88
CA MET A 599 -15.92 2.59 -19.22
C MET A 599 -14.94 1.71 -20.00
N GLY A 600 -14.73 0.46 -19.58
CA GLY A 600 -13.90 -0.51 -20.31
C GLY A 600 -14.39 -0.74 -21.74
N LYS A 601 -15.71 -0.91 -21.92
CA LYS A 601 -16.31 -1.10 -23.26
C LYS A 601 -16.10 0.11 -24.17
N VAL A 602 -16.36 1.32 -23.68
CA VAL A 602 -16.23 2.53 -24.52
C VAL A 602 -14.76 2.88 -24.77
N THR A 603 -13.87 2.65 -23.82
CA THR A 603 -12.42 2.85 -24.02
C THR A 603 -11.86 1.89 -25.06
N ASN A 604 -12.28 0.61 -25.03
CA ASN A 604 -11.93 -0.36 -26.06
C ASN A 604 -12.51 0.01 -27.43
N LEU A 605 -13.75 0.51 -27.49
CA LEU A 605 -14.35 1.00 -28.72
C LEU A 605 -13.51 2.15 -29.31
N ILE A 606 -13.18 3.16 -28.54
CA ILE A 606 -12.36 4.31 -28.98
C ILE A 606 -10.97 3.82 -29.47
N THR A 607 -10.36 2.87 -28.76
CA THR A 607 -9.08 2.28 -29.14
C THR A 607 -9.19 1.57 -30.50
N ASP A 608 -10.21 0.72 -30.68
CA ASP A 608 -10.45 -0.01 -31.94
C ASP A 608 -10.79 0.92 -33.10
N MET A 609 -11.60 1.94 -32.85
CA MET A 609 -11.93 2.98 -33.83
C MET A 609 -10.67 3.74 -34.29
N THR A 610 -9.85 4.15 -33.34
CA THR A 610 -8.61 4.88 -33.62
C THR A 610 -7.61 4.03 -34.40
N ALA A 611 -7.44 2.76 -34.01
CA ALA A 611 -6.57 1.82 -34.72
C ALA A 611 -7.06 1.56 -36.16
N GLN A 612 -8.37 1.54 -36.37
CA GLN A 612 -8.98 1.35 -37.68
C GLN A 612 -9.19 2.66 -38.45
N ARG A 613 -8.59 3.76 -37.98
CA ARG A 613 -8.65 5.08 -38.65
C ARG A 613 -10.09 5.60 -38.87
N ALA A 614 -10.95 5.44 -37.86
CA ALA A 614 -12.29 6.00 -37.85
C ALA A 614 -12.27 7.51 -38.11
N LEU A 615 -13.36 8.03 -38.63
CA LEU A 615 -13.52 9.46 -38.82
C LEU A 615 -13.55 10.18 -37.48
N ASP A 616 -12.99 11.37 -37.42
CA ASP A 616 -12.94 12.17 -36.17
C ASP A 616 -14.37 12.42 -35.63
N SER A 617 -15.37 12.64 -36.51
CA SER A 617 -16.77 12.79 -36.10
C SER A 617 -17.36 11.56 -35.38
N GLU A 618 -16.93 10.37 -35.75
CA GLU A 618 -17.33 9.14 -35.08
C GLU A 618 -16.62 8.97 -33.74
N ILE A 619 -15.30 9.28 -33.68
CA ILE A 619 -14.53 9.26 -32.44
C ILE A 619 -15.12 10.24 -31.43
N ILE A 620 -15.51 11.47 -31.87
CA ILE A 620 -16.16 12.47 -31.01
C ILE A 620 -17.43 11.92 -30.36
N LYS A 621 -18.27 11.19 -31.10
CA LYS A 621 -19.47 10.54 -30.53
C LYS A 621 -19.13 9.56 -29.42
N ALA A 622 -18.14 8.69 -29.66
CA ALA A 622 -17.70 7.74 -28.64
C ALA A 622 -17.07 8.44 -27.41
N VAL A 623 -16.32 9.54 -27.62
CA VAL A 623 -15.73 10.34 -26.54
C VAL A 623 -16.82 11.06 -25.73
N LYS A 624 -17.82 11.67 -26.37
CA LYS A 624 -18.98 12.27 -25.67
C LYS A 624 -19.69 11.24 -24.79
N HIS A 625 -19.90 10.05 -25.31
CA HIS A 625 -20.48 8.97 -24.52
C HIS A 625 -19.58 8.56 -23.34
N SER A 626 -18.26 8.49 -23.53
CA SER A 626 -17.34 8.17 -22.43
C SER A 626 -17.38 9.21 -21.29
N MET A 627 -17.49 10.51 -21.64
CA MET A 627 -17.65 11.59 -20.66
C MET A 627 -18.94 11.46 -19.85
N VAL A 628 -20.02 11.00 -20.47
CA VAL A 628 -21.28 10.71 -19.75
C VAL A 628 -21.12 9.49 -18.84
N VAL A 629 -20.51 8.41 -19.31
CA VAL A 629 -20.35 7.16 -18.54
C VAL A 629 -19.47 7.38 -17.30
N ILE A 630 -18.37 8.14 -17.41
CA ILE A 630 -17.45 8.37 -16.29
C ILE A 630 -18.13 9.13 -15.15
N ASP A 631 -19.04 10.04 -15.50
CA ASP A 631 -19.77 10.89 -14.54
C ASP A 631 -21.18 10.38 -14.19
N ALA A 632 -21.63 9.33 -14.86
CA ALA A 632 -23.01 8.85 -14.73
C ALA A 632 -23.42 8.48 -13.31
N LYS A 633 -22.56 7.84 -12.53
CA LYS A 633 -22.85 7.51 -11.12
C LYS A 633 -22.87 8.78 -10.25
N LYS A 634 -21.87 9.65 -10.41
CA LYS A 634 -21.66 10.84 -9.59
C LYS A 634 -22.79 11.86 -9.74
N HIS A 635 -23.29 12.05 -10.98
CA HIS A 635 -24.27 13.05 -11.32
C HIS A 635 -25.62 12.47 -11.79
N ASN A 636 -25.81 11.17 -11.59
CA ASN A 636 -27.04 10.47 -12.02
C ASN A 636 -27.41 10.75 -13.49
N LEU A 637 -26.48 10.53 -14.42
CA LEU A 637 -26.66 10.81 -15.84
C LEU A 637 -27.24 9.61 -16.59
N ASP A 638 -28.09 9.88 -17.58
CA ASP A 638 -28.67 8.84 -18.46
C ASP A 638 -27.65 8.37 -19.50
N TYR A 639 -26.76 7.49 -19.11
CA TYR A 639 -25.77 6.90 -20.00
C TYR A 639 -26.36 6.01 -21.09
N LYS A 640 -27.58 5.47 -20.89
CA LYS A 640 -28.29 4.66 -21.90
C LYS A 640 -28.80 5.52 -23.03
N LYS A 641 -29.43 6.66 -22.72
CA LYS A 641 -29.81 7.66 -23.70
C LYS A 641 -28.61 8.20 -24.47
N SER A 642 -27.51 8.48 -23.74
CA SER A 642 -26.24 8.91 -24.36
C SER A 642 -25.69 7.88 -25.35
N ALA A 643 -25.82 6.58 -25.06
CA ALA A 643 -25.41 5.53 -26.00
C ALA A 643 -26.23 5.57 -27.31
N ILE A 644 -27.53 5.84 -27.22
CA ILE A 644 -28.43 5.95 -28.38
C ILE A 644 -28.10 7.20 -29.18
N ASP A 645 -28.05 8.38 -28.52
CA ASP A 645 -27.84 9.68 -29.16
C ASP A 645 -26.46 9.77 -29.86
N ASN A 646 -25.49 9.03 -29.39
CA ASN A 646 -24.14 8.95 -29.95
C ASN A 646 -23.91 7.69 -30.83
N ASP A 647 -24.97 6.98 -31.25
CA ASP A 647 -24.92 5.83 -32.16
C ASP A 647 -23.95 4.72 -31.75
N ILE A 648 -23.74 4.51 -30.42
CA ILE A 648 -22.71 3.61 -29.92
C ILE A 648 -22.84 2.17 -30.41
N ASP A 649 -24.07 1.67 -30.54
CA ASP A 649 -24.29 0.31 -31.03
C ASP A 649 -23.94 0.17 -32.52
N SER A 650 -24.20 1.21 -33.33
CA SER A 650 -23.78 1.25 -34.73
C SER A 650 -22.27 1.30 -34.86
N LEU A 651 -21.61 2.10 -34.02
CA LEU A 651 -20.14 2.16 -33.97
C LEU A 651 -19.53 0.82 -33.55
N LYS A 652 -20.10 0.14 -32.55
CA LYS A 652 -19.67 -1.21 -32.16
C LYS A 652 -19.84 -2.21 -33.31
N LYS A 653 -20.96 -2.18 -34.01
CA LYS A 653 -21.16 -3.05 -35.19
C LYS A 653 -20.15 -2.77 -36.30
N LYS A 654 -19.82 -1.50 -36.53
CA LYS A 654 -18.85 -1.11 -37.57
C LYS A 654 -17.41 -1.50 -37.21
N TYR A 655 -16.97 -1.30 -35.96
CA TYR A 655 -15.57 -1.42 -35.57
C TYR A 655 -15.24 -2.64 -34.70
N GLN A 656 -16.24 -3.29 -34.11
CA GLN A 656 -16.04 -4.39 -33.14
C GLN A 656 -16.89 -5.63 -33.47
N LEU A 657 -17.47 -5.73 -34.68
CA LEU A 657 -18.24 -6.90 -35.08
C LEU A 657 -17.37 -8.15 -35.12
N LYS A 658 -17.85 -9.22 -34.53
CA LYS A 658 -17.31 -10.57 -34.57
C LYS A 658 -18.39 -11.52 -35.02
N ILE A 659 -18.07 -12.40 -35.92
CA ILE A 659 -18.95 -13.47 -36.38
C ILE A 659 -18.30 -14.78 -35.93
N ASN A 660 -19.00 -15.57 -35.12
CA ASN A 660 -18.51 -16.89 -34.71
C ASN A 660 -18.69 -17.95 -35.81
N GLU A 661 -18.15 -19.13 -35.61
CA GLU A 661 -18.23 -20.25 -36.59
C GLU A 661 -19.67 -20.66 -36.95
N ASN A 662 -20.63 -20.37 -36.07
CA ASN A 662 -22.05 -20.64 -36.29
C ASN A 662 -22.82 -19.47 -36.95
N GLY A 663 -22.10 -18.44 -37.40
CA GLY A 663 -22.70 -17.27 -38.04
C GLY A 663 -23.37 -16.26 -37.09
N ASN A 664 -23.25 -16.43 -35.76
CA ASN A 664 -23.83 -15.51 -34.80
C ASN A 664 -22.95 -14.26 -34.65
N GLU A 665 -23.60 -13.10 -34.75
CA GLU A 665 -22.95 -11.81 -34.59
C GLU A 665 -22.81 -11.45 -33.10
N SER A 666 -21.65 -10.91 -32.71
CA SER A 666 -21.39 -10.32 -31.41
C SER A 666 -20.48 -9.09 -31.55
N THR A 667 -20.48 -8.21 -30.57
CA THR A 667 -19.60 -7.05 -30.57
C THR A 667 -18.65 -7.10 -29.36
N GLY A 668 -17.43 -6.59 -29.51
CA GLY A 668 -16.45 -6.53 -28.43
C GLY A 668 -15.04 -6.22 -28.93
N ALA A 669 -14.09 -6.05 -28.03
CA ALA A 669 -12.70 -5.74 -28.34
C ALA A 669 -12.21 -6.49 -29.59
N SER A 670 -11.70 -5.78 -30.60
CA SER A 670 -11.43 -6.34 -31.93
C SER A 670 -9.98 -6.28 -32.36
N THR A 671 -9.23 -5.24 -32.00
CA THR A 671 -7.80 -5.12 -32.32
C THR A 671 -6.92 -5.74 -31.22
N ILE A 672 -5.66 -6.01 -31.51
CA ILE A 672 -4.73 -6.52 -30.50
C ILE A 672 -4.62 -5.56 -29.30
N PHE A 673 -4.74 -4.25 -29.51
CA PHE A 673 -4.66 -3.23 -28.46
C PHE A 673 -5.77 -3.33 -27.41
N SER A 674 -6.95 -3.77 -27.82
CA SER A 674 -8.11 -3.92 -26.94
C SER A 674 -8.33 -5.37 -26.49
N ARG A 675 -7.71 -6.35 -27.17
CA ARG A 675 -7.89 -7.79 -26.92
C ARG A 675 -6.82 -8.40 -26.03
N ALA A 676 -5.56 -7.96 -26.12
CA ALA A 676 -4.43 -8.64 -25.50
C ALA A 676 -4.59 -8.81 -23.98
N GLY A 677 -4.86 -7.71 -23.27
CA GLY A 677 -5.10 -7.70 -21.82
C GLY A 677 -6.54 -8.03 -21.41
N ALA A 678 -7.46 -8.24 -22.36
CA ALA A 678 -8.87 -8.50 -22.03
C ALA A 678 -9.01 -9.79 -21.22
N GLU A 679 -9.79 -9.71 -20.13
CA GLU A 679 -10.09 -10.87 -19.28
C GLU A 679 -11.07 -11.81 -19.98
N VAL A 680 -10.66 -13.06 -20.13
CA VAL A 680 -11.48 -14.16 -20.69
C VAL A 680 -11.76 -15.18 -19.59
N TRP A 681 -13.02 -15.62 -19.50
CA TRP A 681 -13.42 -16.67 -18.57
C TRP A 681 -13.13 -18.04 -19.17
N VAL A 682 -12.23 -18.81 -18.54
CA VAL A 682 -11.92 -20.18 -18.90
C VAL A 682 -12.24 -21.13 -17.74
N ASP A 683 -12.39 -22.42 -18.02
CA ASP A 683 -12.46 -23.39 -16.93
C ASP A 683 -11.18 -23.32 -16.11
N ARG A 684 -11.31 -23.40 -14.78
CA ARG A 684 -10.17 -23.28 -13.88
C ARG A 684 -9.07 -24.26 -14.25
N ARG A 685 -7.85 -23.76 -14.36
CA ARG A 685 -6.66 -24.53 -14.76
C ARG A 685 -5.70 -24.63 -13.59
N LYS A 686 -4.89 -25.66 -13.60
CA LYS A 686 -3.77 -25.83 -12.68
C LYS A 686 -2.51 -26.04 -13.48
N GLU A 687 -1.45 -25.32 -13.15
CA GLU A 687 -0.13 -25.52 -13.75
C GLU A 687 0.41 -26.89 -13.35
N VAL A 688 0.92 -27.64 -14.35
CA VAL A 688 1.54 -28.94 -14.19
C VAL A 688 3.05 -28.74 -14.18
N THR A 689 3.68 -29.03 -13.04
CA THR A 689 5.13 -28.91 -12.85
C THR A 689 5.84 -30.26 -12.71
N ASP A 690 5.06 -31.34 -12.47
CA ASP A 690 5.60 -32.69 -12.33
C ASP A 690 5.74 -33.34 -13.70
N THR A 691 6.96 -33.35 -14.24
CA THR A 691 7.28 -33.89 -15.57
C THR A 691 6.99 -35.39 -15.70
N SER A 692 6.96 -36.15 -14.60
CA SER A 692 6.64 -37.59 -14.62
C SER A 692 5.17 -37.88 -14.96
N ARG A 693 4.30 -36.87 -14.82
CA ARG A 693 2.86 -36.96 -15.09
C ARG A 693 2.43 -36.28 -16.38
N MET A 694 3.38 -35.74 -17.14
CA MET A 694 3.10 -35.03 -18.38
C MET A 694 2.89 -36.01 -19.53
N THR A 695 1.98 -35.68 -20.45
CA THR A 695 1.89 -36.31 -21.77
C THR A 695 3.10 -35.94 -22.61
N SER A 696 3.27 -36.61 -23.75
CA SER A 696 4.41 -36.32 -24.67
C SER A 696 4.35 -34.88 -25.22
N GLU A 697 3.13 -34.36 -25.51
CA GLU A 697 2.91 -32.99 -25.96
C GLU A 697 3.19 -31.98 -24.84
N GLU A 698 2.65 -32.23 -23.65
CA GLU A 698 2.90 -31.38 -22.48
C GLU A 698 4.37 -31.32 -22.10
N LYS A 699 5.10 -32.43 -22.28
CA LYS A 699 6.54 -32.50 -22.06
C LYS A 699 7.30 -31.71 -23.12
N ALA A 700 6.91 -31.79 -24.39
CA ALA A 700 7.50 -30.96 -25.43
C ALA A 700 7.31 -29.46 -25.19
N ASP A 701 6.11 -29.03 -24.78
CA ASP A 701 5.85 -27.64 -24.38
C ASP A 701 6.67 -27.24 -23.15
N TRP A 702 6.75 -28.11 -22.15
CA TRP A 702 7.57 -27.88 -20.97
C TRP A 702 9.07 -27.76 -21.34
N ASP A 703 9.59 -28.65 -22.15
CA ASP A 703 10.99 -28.63 -22.60
C ASP A 703 11.28 -27.37 -23.47
N ALA A 704 10.28 -26.86 -24.18
CA ALA A 704 10.33 -25.58 -24.89
C ALA A 704 10.19 -24.33 -23.94
N GLY A 705 10.12 -24.53 -22.65
CA GLY A 705 10.00 -23.44 -21.67
C GLY A 705 8.59 -22.90 -21.45
N LYS A 706 7.59 -23.44 -22.11
CA LYS A 706 6.20 -23.00 -21.95
C LYS A 706 5.62 -23.40 -20.59
N LYS A 707 4.60 -22.68 -20.11
CA LYS A 707 3.79 -23.10 -18.99
C LYS A 707 2.74 -24.12 -19.44
N VAL A 708 2.65 -25.24 -18.75
CA VAL A 708 1.72 -26.33 -19.06
C VAL A 708 0.55 -26.28 -18.08
N TYR A 709 -0.68 -26.24 -18.58
CA TYR A 709 -1.89 -26.15 -17.76
C TYR A 709 -2.87 -27.27 -18.07
N ARG A 710 -3.45 -27.85 -17.01
CA ARG A 710 -4.59 -28.77 -17.13
C ARG A 710 -5.85 -28.17 -16.52
N LYS A 711 -6.99 -28.36 -17.17
CA LYS A 711 -8.30 -27.99 -16.63
C LYS A 711 -8.56 -28.79 -15.35
N THR A 712 -9.14 -28.15 -14.35
CA THR A 712 -9.56 -28.81 -13.12
C THR A 712 -11.02 -29.22 -13.23
N GLU A 713 -11.38 -30.33 -12.59
CA GLU A 713 -12.78 -30.79 -12.49
C GLU A 713 -13.50 -30.14 -11.30
N GLU A 714 -12.96 -29.03 -10.78
CA GLU A 714 -13.60 -28.33 -9.67
C GLU A 714 -14.95 -27.76 -10.08
N LYS A 715 -16.01 -28.20 -9.37
CA LYS A 715 -17.38 -27.74 -9.60
C LYS A 715 -17.70 -26.50 -8.78
N VAL A 716 -18.62 -25.69 -9.30
CA VAL A 716 -19.19 -24.56 -8.55
C VAL A 716 -20.03 -25.13 -7.40
N LEU A 717 -19.87 -24.54 -6.22
CA LEU A 717 -20.70 -24.84 -5.05
C LEU A 717 -21.81 -23.80 -4.96
N GLU A 718 -23.06 -24.22 -4.99
CA GLU A 718 -24.23 -23.37 -4.75
C GLU A 718 -24.76 -23.61 -3.34
N VAL A 719 -25.20 -22.53 -2.69
CA VAL A 719 -25.83 -22.60 -1.38
C VAL A 719 -27.27 -23.10 -1.58
N VAL A 720 -27.61 -24.19 -0.94
CA VAL A 720 -28.98 -24.69 -0.93
C VAL A 720 -29.78 -23.85 0.07
N THR A 721 -30.69 -23.04 -0.45
CA THR A 721 -31.54 -22.16 0.37
C THR A 721 -32.93 -22.72 0.59
N ASN A 722 -33.38 -23.61 -0.28
CA ASN A 722 -34.70 -24.21 -0.18
C ASN A 722 -34.65 -25.47 0.70
N ILE A 723 -35.29 -25.40 1.85
CA ILE A 723 -35.32 -26.46 2.84
C ILE A 723 -35.97 -27.75 2.30
N SER A 724 -36.96 -27.62 1.40
CA SER A 724 -37.65 -28.77 0.79
C SER A 724 -36.76 -29.62 -0.13
N ASP A 725 -35.67 -29.06 -0.60
CA ASP A 725 -34.72 -29.73 -1.48
C ASP A 725 -33.53 -30.33 -0.76
N MET A 726 -33.45 -30.15 0.58
CA MET A 726 -32.37 -30.66 1.40
C MET A 726 -32.52 -32.13 1.75
N THR A 727 -31.41 -32.86 1.68
CA THR A 727 -31.33 -34.20 2.26
C THR A 727 -31.38 -34.15 3.79
N SER A 728 -31.65 -35.29 4.45
CA SER A 728 -31.71 -35.34 5.92
C SER A 728 -30.43 -34.83 6.59
N GLU A 729 -29.25 -35.17 6.04
CA GLU A 729 -27.96 -34.71 6.55
C GLU A 729 -27.73 -33.21 6.29
N GLU A 730 -28.22 -32.69 5.17
CA GLU A 730 -28.17 -31.27 4.83
C GLU A 730 -29.10 -30.45 5.73
N LEU A 731 -30.28 -30.99 6.03
CA LEU A 731 -31.23 -30.40 6.94
C LEU A 731 -30.68 -30.33 8.38
N ASP A 732 -29.99 -31.36 8.85
CA ASP A 732 -29.32 -31.35 10.15
C ASP A 732 -28.24 -30.28 10.21
N ARG A 733 -27.47 -30.12 9.15
CA ARG A 733 -26.47 -29.04 9.05
C ARG A 733 -27.10 -27.67 9.02
N HIS A 734 -28.20 -27.51 8.29
CA HIS A 734 -28.97 -26.28 8.23
C HIS A 734 -29.56 -25.90 9.60
N ASN A 735 -30.17 -26.86 10.27
CA ASN A 735 -30.75 -26.71 11.62
C ASN A 735 -29.66 -26.38 12.67
N ALA A 736 -28.44 -26.87 12.46
CA ALA A 736 -27.26 -26.51 13.25
C ALA A 736 -26.68 -25.14 12.90
N GLY A 737 -27.36 -24.30 12.09
CA GLY A 737 -26.94 -22.98 11.68
C GLY A 737 -25.78 -22.94 10.66
N LYS A 738 -25.50 -24.06 9.97
CA LYS A 738 -24.44 -24.16 8.96
C LYS A 738 -25.02 -23.99 7.55
N LYS A 739 -24.33 -23.23 6.70
CA LYS A 739 -24.68 -23.14 5.28
C LYS A 739 -24.47 -24.51 4.61
N VAL A 740 -25.47 -24.96 3.88
CA VAL A 740 -25.40 -26.17 3.08
C VAL A 740 -24.97 -25.84 1.66
N TYR A 741 -23.98 -26.56 1.16
CA TYR A 741 -23.44 -26.35 -0.19
C TYR A 741 -23.61 -27.65 -0.99
N ARG A 742 -24.06 -27.47 -2.24
CA ARG A 742 -24.17 -28.57 -3.21
C ARG A 742 -23.28 -28.31 -4.42
N LYS A 743 -22.60 -29.33 -4.92
CA LYS A 743 -21.84 -29.25 -6.17
C LYS A 743 -22.83 -29.16 -7.34
N THR A 744 -22.60 -28.17 -8.21
CA THR A 744 -23.34 -28.03 -9.47
C THR A 744 -22.64 -28.80 -10.60
N ASP A 745 -23.30 -28.97 -11.74
CA ASP A 745 -22.66 -29.55 -12.93
C ASP A 745 -21.72 -28.56 -13.63
N LYS A 746 -21.73 -27.28 -13.23
CA LYS A 746 -20.90 -26.22 -13.83
C LYS A 746 -19.46 -26.27 -13.29
N ASN A 747 -18.50 -26.26 -14.20
CA ASN A 747 -17.10 -26.14 -13.83
C ASN A 747 -16.80 -24.74 -13.23
N LYS A 748 -15.93 -24.72 -12.27
CA LYS A 748 -15.41 -23.47 -11.72
C LYS A 748 -14.55 -22.76 -12.77
N LYS A 749 -14.80 -21.48 -12.95
CA LYS A 749 -14.08 -20.67 -13.95
C LYS A 749 -13.08 -19.72 -13.29
N GLU A 750 -12.07 -19.36 -14.02
CA GLU A 750 -11.12 -18.31 -13.67
C GLU A 750 -10.97 -17.30 -14.81
N LYS A 751 -10.51 -16.10 -14.49
CA LYS A 751 -10.23 -15.06 -15.46
C LYS A 751 -8.73 -15.08 -15.80
N VAL A 752 -8.43 -15.04 -17.08
CA VAL A 752 -7.06 -14.95 -17.60
C VAL A 752 -7.01 -13.93 -18.73
N SER A 753 -5.82 -13.37 -19.03
CA SER A 753 -5.67 -12.49 -20.18
C SER A 753 -5.80 -13.28 -21.49
N ALA A 754 -6.41 -12.69 -22.51
CA ALA A 754 -6.51 -13.34 -23.82
C ALA A 754 -5.12 -13.68 -24.40
N MET A 755 -4.10 -12.83 -24.15
CA MET A 755 -2.73 -13.08 -24.58
C MET A 755 -2.15 -14.38 -24.00
N SER A 756 -2.56 -14.77 -22.79
CA SER A 756 -2.09 -16.00 -22.15
C SER A 756 -2.70 -17.29 -22.74
N LEU A 757 -3.69 -17.17 -23.62
CA LEU A 757 -4.41 -18.29 -24.23
C LEU A 757 -3.92 -18.62 -25.65
N VAL A 758 -3.14 -17.75 -26.28
CA VAL A 758 -2.62 -17.92 -27.62
C VAL A 758 -1.12 -18.15 -27.58
N ASP A 759 -0.61 -19.04 -28.38
CA ASP A 759 0.84 -19.22 -28.55
C ASP A 759 1.43 -18.13 -29.44
N ASP A 760 0.74 -17.81 -30.52
CA ASP A 760 1.08 -16.74 -31.46
C ASP A 760 0.15 -15.54 -31.28
N ALA A 761 0.70 -14.41 -30.86
CA ALA A 761 -0.06 -13.17 -30.65
C ALA A 761 -0.70 -12.63 -31.93
N THR A 762 -0.29 -13.09 -33.13
CA THR A 762 -0.95 -12.71 -34.39
C THR A 762 -2.39 -13.20 -34.48
N GLU A 763 -2.79 -14.20 -33.66
CA GLU A 763 -4.19 -14.65 -33.53
C GLU A 763 -5.11 -13.57 -32.92
N LEU A 764 -4.53 -12.62 -32.17
CA LEU A 764 -5.26 -11.50 -31.59
C LEU A 764 -5.36 -10.29 -32.53
N VAL A 765 -4.62 -10.27 -33.61
CA VAL A 765 -4.62 -9.21 -34.63
C VAL A 765 -5.91 -9.30 -35.45
N ARG A 766 -6.57 -8.15 -35.62
CA ARG A 766 -7.75 -8.06 -36.50
C ARG A 766 -7.37 -8.05 -37.99
N ASN A 767 -6.40 -7.20 -38.32
CA ASN A 767 -5.96 -7.03 -39.69
C ASN A 767 -4.46 -7.23 -39.79
N LYS A 768 -4.06 -8.37 -40.37
CA LYS A 768 -2.64 -8.71 -40.56
C LYS A 768 -1.88 -7.77 -41.53
N GLN A 769 -2.60 -6.90 -42.25
CA GLN A 769 -2.00 -5.85 -43.09
C GLN A 769 -1.80 -4.53 -42.29
N ASP A 770 -2.33 -4.42 -41.08
CA ASP A 770 -2.07 -3.26 -40.23
C ASP A 770 -0.69 -3.38 -39.58
N LEU A 771 0.21 -2.47 -39.99
CA LEU A 771 1.60 -2.49 -39.53
C LEU A 771 1.72 -2.29 -38.03
N LYS A 772 0.79 -1.54 -37.40
CA LYS A 772 0.86 -1.28 -35.95
C LYS A 772 0.42 -2.50 -35.14
N GLU A 773 -0.70 -3.14 -35.54
CA GLU A 773 -1.13 -4.39 -34.90
C GLU A 773 -0.07 -5.48 -35.05
N MET A 774 0.50 -5.62 -36.25
CA MET A 774 1.56 -6.61 -36.49
C MET A 774 2.84 -6.33 -35.71
N ALA A 775 3.26 -5.06 -35.58
CA ALA A 775 4.42 -4.68 -34.77
C ALA A 775 4.24 -5.12 -33.31
N TYR A 776 3.05 -4.90 -32.73
CA TYR A 776 2.77 -5.31 -31.36
C TYR A 776 2.58 -6.81 -31.21
N ALA A 777 2.05 -7.52 -32.21
CA ALA A 777 1.97 -8.97 -32.19
C ALA A 777 3.37 -9.60 -32.20
N ASN A 778 4.24 -9.11 -33.07
CA ASN A 778 5.64 -9.56 -33.12
C ASN A 778 6.38 -9.26 -31.80
N TYR A 779 6.20 -8.06 -31.25
CA TYR A 779 6.73 -7.69 -29.94
C TYR A 779 6.28 -8.63 -28.82
N ALA A 780 5.00 -8.96 -28.77
CA ALA A 780 4.48 -9.90 -27.79
C ALA A 780 5.05 -11.30 -27.98
N ASN A 781 5.21 -11.75 -29.22
CA ASN A 781 5.83 -13.03 -29.54
C ASN A 781 7.30 -13.10 -29.11
N GLU A 782 8.08 -12.04 -29.36
CA GLU A 782 9.49 -11.97 -28.91
C GLU A 782 9.60 -12.00 -27.38
N LEU A 783 8.71 -11.30 -26.66
CA LEU A 783 8.65 -11.35 -25.20
C LEU A 783 8.33 -12.76 -24.69
N LYS A 784 7.36 -13.45 -25.32
CA LYS A 784 7.04 -14.85 -24.99
C LYS A 784 8.22 -15.79 -25.24
N GLU A 785 8.93 -15.60 -26.33
CA GLU A 785 10.13 -16.37 -26.65
C GLU A 785 11.24 -16.16 -25.61
N MET A 786 11.50 -14.89 -25.22
CA MET A 786 12.42 -14.57 -24.13
C MET A 786 11.97 -15.19 -22.79
N ALA A 787 10.67 -15.16 -22.48
CA ALA A 787 10.13 -15.80 -21.29
C ALA A 787 10.33 -17.31 -21.29
N ASN A 788 10.07 -17.94 -22.44
CA ASN A 788 10.26 -19.38 -22.61
C ASN A 788 11.74 -19.76 -22.47
N SER A 789 12.64 -19.03 -23.12
CA SER A 789 14.09 -19.23 -23.01
C SER A 789 14.59 -19.09 -21.58
N ALA A 790 14.13 -18.07 -20.86
CA ALA A 790 14.51 -17.87 -19.46
C ALA A 790 13.99 -19.01 -18.56
N ARG A 791 12.75 -19.49 -18.75
CA ARG A 791 12.21 -20.65 -18.01
C ARG A 791 12.96 -21.93 -18.33
N GLN A 792 13.33 -22.15 -19.59
CA GLN A 792 14.11 -23.32 -20.01
C GLN A 792 15.48 -23.33 -19.31
N GLU A 793 16.18 -22.20 -19.31
CA GLU A 793 17.45 -22.06 -18.61
C GLU A 793 17.28 -22.24 -17.08
N ALA A 794 16.24 -21.63 -16.48
CA ALA A 794 15.95 -21.79 -15.05
C ALA A 794 15.69 -23.25 -14.66
N ARG A 795 15.01 -24.02 -15.52
CA ARG A 795 14.73 -25.46 -15.31
C ARG A 795 15.99 -26.34 -15.43
N SER A 796 16.96 -25.94 -16.22
CA SER A 796 18.23 -26.64 -16.32
C SER A 796 19.07 -26.57 -15.05
N ILE A 797 18.83 -25.55 -14.21
CA ILE A 797 19.55 -25.33 -12.95
C ILE A 797 18.90 -26.17 -11.85
N THR A 798 19.49 -27.30 -11.51
CA THR A 798 18.95 -28.26 -10.54
C THR A 798 19.66 -28.24 -9.18
N SER A 799 20.97 -28.04 -9.14
CA SER A 799 21.75 -28.02 -7.90
C SER A 799 23.15 -27.43 -8.11
N TYR A 800 23.84 -27.12 -7.03
CA TYR A 800 25.29 -26.85 -7.02
C TYR A 800 25.95 -27.40 -5.76
N LYS A 801 27.24 -27.58 -5.78
CA LYS A 801 28.03 -28.07 -4.64
C LYS A 801 28.33 -26.88 -3.69
N ILE A 802 28.11 -27.09 -2.41
CA ILE A 802 28.48 -26.12 -1.37
C ILE A 802 30.00 -26.09 -1.26
N SER A 803 30.57 -24.91 -1.11
CA SER A 803 31.95 -24.74 -0.71
C SER A 803 32.11 -25.03 0.78
N THR A 804 32.79 -26.13 1.12
CA THR A 804 33.07 -26.50 2.53
C THR A 804 33.96 -25.48 3.24
N GLU A 805 34.87 -24.85 2.51
CA GLU A 805 35.75 -23.79 3.02
C GLU A 805 34.99 -22.52 3.29
N ALA A 806 34.19 -22.06 2.32
CA ALA A 806 33.34 -20.87 2.52
C ALA A 806 32.36 -21.08 3.67
N ARG A 807 31.76 -22.28 3.82
CA ARG A 807 30.86 -22.59 4.92
C ARG A 807 31.53 -22.55 6.30
N LYS A 808 32.83 -22.87 6.38
CA LYS A 808 33.58 -22.71 7.63
C LYS A 808 33.89 -21.26 7.90
N THR A 809 34.32 -20.51 6.88
CA THR A 809 34.68 -19.10 7.00
C THR A 809 33.47 -18.23 7.38
N TYR A 810 32.30 -18.50 6.81
CA TYR A 810 31.07 -17.73 7.01
C TYR A 810 30.06 -18.48 7.91
N ALA A 811 30.53 -19.21 8.92
CA ALA A 811 29.68 -20.04 9.76
C ALA A 811 28.63 -19.23 10.52
N ASP A 812 28.99 -18.04 11.00
CA ASP A 812 28.11 -17.13 11.76
C ASP A 812 27.04 -16.51 10.86
N GLU A 813 27.38 -16.12 9.63
CA GLU A 813 26.45 -15.59 8.62
C GLU A 813 25.47 -16.66 8.18
N VAL A 814 25.93 -17.90 7.96
CA VAL A 814 25.04 -19.03 7.64
C VAL A 814 24.09 -19.32 8.79
N ALA A 815 24.55 -19.28 10.03
CA ALA A 815 23.71 -19.46 11.21
C ALA A 815 22.67 -18.32 11.36
N SER A 816 23.06 -17.08 11.06
CA SER A 816 22.17 -15.92 11.06
C SER A 816 21.08 -16.08 9.98
N LEU A 817 21.46 -16.43 8.75
CA LEU A 817 20.51 -16.70 7.65
C LEU A 817 19.56 -17.85 7.99
N ASP A 818 20.06 -18.93 8.63
CA ASP A 818 19.23 -20.05 9.08
C ASP A 818 18.21 -19.61 10.14
N ALA A 819 18.60 -18.76 11.07
CA ALA A 819 17.71 -18.20 12.09
C ALA A 819 16.62 -17.31 11.47
N LYS A 820 17.00 -16.44 10.51
CA LYS A 820 16.07 -15.59 9.75
C LYS A 820 15.09 -16.43 8.93
N LEU A 821 15.57 -17.45 8.23
CA LEU A 821 14.76 -18.38 7.47
C LEU A 821 13.76 -19.14 8.35
N LYS A 822 14.22 -19.67 9.47
CA LYS A 822 13.35 -20.36 10.45
C LYS A 822 12.24 -19.43 10.95
N LYS A 823 12.56 -18.17 11.23
CA LYS A 823 11.57 -17.15 11.62
C LYS A 823 10.55 -16.91 10.52
N ALA A 824 11.01 -16.70 9.28
CA ALA A 824 10.14 -16.49 8.12
C ALA A 824 9.23 -17.70 7.86
N GLN A 825 9.77 -18.92 7.89
CA GLN A 825 9.00 -20.16 7.74
C GLN A 825 7.95 -20.37 8.84
N THR A 826 8.23 -19.98 10.06
CA THR A 826 7.26 -20.02 11.16
C THR A 826 6.13 -19.02 10.94
N ASN A 827 6.40 -17.89 10.32
CA ASN A 827 5.40 -16.85 10.03
C ASN A 827 4.59 -17.13 8.75
N ALA A 828 5.13 -17.81 7.76
CA ALA A 828 4.46 -18.06 6.47
C ALA A 828 3.11 -18.81 6.59
N PRO A 829 2.92 -19.85 7.42
CA PRO A 829 1.60 -20.46 7.62
C PRO A 829 0.59 -19.50 8.26
N LYS A 830 1.06 -18.64 9.18
CA LYS A 830 0.23 -17.64 9.85
C LYS A 830 -0.19 -16.56 8.84
N GLU A 831 0.73 -16.11 7.98
CA GLU A 831 0.44 -15.15 6.93
C GLU A 831 -0.57 -15.71 5.91
N ARG A 832 -0.42 -16.97 5.48
CA ARG A 832 -1.41 -17.64 4.62
C ARG A 832 -2.78 -17.73 5.29
N LYS A 833 -2.82 -18.05 6.58
CA LYS A 833 -4.07 -18.09 7.35
C LYS A 833 -4.70 -16.71 7.48
N ALA A 834 -3.87 -15.67 7.71
CA ALA A 834 -4.33 -14.28 7.73
C ALA A 834 -4.92 -13.88 6.37
N GLN A 835 -4.25 -14.21 5.27
CA GLN A 835 -4.74 -13.93 3.92
C GLN A 835 -6.07 -14.63 3.62
N MET A 836 -6.23 -15.89 4.04
CA MET A 836 -7.50 -16.63 3.90
C MET A 836 -8.63 -15.96 4.69
N ILE A 837 -8.37 -15.56 5.93
CA ILE A 837 -9.34 -14.85 6.78
C ILE A 837 -9.70 -13.50 6.14
N ALA A 838 -8.71 -12.71 5.71
CA ALA A 838 -8.93 -11.42 5.06
C ALA A 838 -9.76 -11.56 3.77
N ASN A 839 -9.44 -12.55 2.94
CA ASN A 839 -10.20 -12.82 1.72
C ASN A 839 -11.64 -13.25 2.04
N SER A 840 -11.86 -14.02 3.11
CA SER A 840 -13.21 -14.40 3.54
C SER A 840 -14.01 -13.17 3.99
N ILE A 841 -13.43 -12.32 4.84
CA ILE A 841 -14.07 -11.08 5.32
C ILE A 841 -14.42 -10.18 4.13
N THR A 842 -13.46 -9.93 3.25
CA THR A 842 -13.67 -9.01 2.11
C THR A 842 -14.63 -9.58 1.08
N SER A 843 -14.65 -10.90 0.87
CA SER A 843 -15.59 -11.53 -0.07
C SER A 843 -17.05 -11.38 0.37
N VAL A 844 -17.32 -11.40 1.66
CA VAL A 844 -18.66 -11.15 2.22
C VAL A 844 -19.01 -9.67 2.08
N LYS A 845 -18.14 -8.77 2.54
CA LYS A 845 -18.35 -7.31 2.47
C LYS A 845 -18.58 -6.82 1.04
N PHE A 846 -17.83 -7.35 0.05
CA PHE A 846 -17.94 -6.95 -1.36
C PHE A 846 -19.19 -7.49 -2.07
N LYS A 847 -19.83 -8.53 -1.52
CA LYS A 847 -21.12 -9.02 -2.01
C LYS A 847 -22.30 -8.22 -1.46
N GLU A 848 -22.15 -7.72 -0.24
CA GLU A 848 -23.21 -7.02 0.47
C GLU A 848 -23.22 -5.51 0.17
N ASN A 849 -22.09 -4.95 -0.22
CA ASN A 849 -21.93 -3.51 -0.45
C ASN A 849 -21.30 -3.26 -1.82
N ASP A 850 -21.93 -2.38 -2.60
CA ASP A 850 -21.35 -1.90 -3.84
C ASP A 850 -20.29 -0.83 -3.52
N MET A 851 -19.02 -1.24 -3.50
CA MET A 851 -17.89 -0.41 -3.15
C MET A 851 -17.06 -0.08 -4.40
N ASP A 852 -16.59 1.14 -4.51
CA ASP A 852 -15.60 1.54 -5.51
C ASP A 852 -14.25 0.82 -5.31
N TYR A 853 -13.37 0.94 -6.31
CA TYR A 853 -12.06 0.27 -6.29
C TYR A 853 -11.22 0.68 -5.09
N GLU A 854 -11.18 1.97 -4.75
CA GLU A 854 -10.37 2.47 -3.65
C GLU A 854 -10.90 1.99 -2.29
N HIS A 855 -12.20 1.99 -2.10
CA HIS A 855 -12.83 1.40 -0.91
C HIS A 855 -12.53 -0.09 -0.78
N ARG A 856 -12.57 -0.84 -1.87
CA ARG A 856 -12.22 -2.27 -1.86
C ARG A 856 -10.76 -2.50 -1.48
N GLN A 857 -9.83 -1.67 -1.95
CA GLN A 857 -8.42 -1.80 -1.58
C GLN A 857 -8.19 -1.49 -0.09
N ARG A 858 -8.86 -0.47 0.44
CA ARG A 858 -8.80 -0.14 1.88
C ARG A 858 -9.35 -1.25 2.75
N GLU A 859 -10.52 -1.78 2.40
CA GLU A 859 -11.12 -2.90 3.13
C GLU A 859 -10.25 -4.15 3.06
N LYS A 860 -9.60 -4.42 1.93
CA LYS A 860 -8.59 -5.49 1.84
C LYS A 860 -7.41 -5.25 2.77
N GLN A 861 -6.88 -4.04 2.78
CA GLN A 861 -5.74 -3.68 3.64
C GLN A 861 -6.13 -3.74 5.13
N ARG A 862 -7.32 -3.27 5.48
CA ARG A 862 -7.86 -3.36 6.84
C ARG A 862 -8.06 -4.82 7.24
N ALA A 863 -8.74 -5.61 6.41
CA ALA A 863 -9.01 -7.01 6.68
C ALA A 863 -7.73 -7.84 6.84
N ILE A 864 -6.69 -7.62 6.03
CA ILE A 864 -5.41 -8.34 6.19
C ILE A 864 -4.67 -7.90 7.45
N THR A 865 -4.76 -6.63 7.83
CA THR A 865 -4.16 -6.13 9.07
C THR A 865 -4.83 -6.75 10.30
N GLU A 866 -6.16 -6.78 10.33
CA GLU A 866 -6.95 -7.43 11.37
C GLU A 866 -6.68 -8.95 11.42
N ALA A 867 -6.68 -9.60 10.26
CA ALA A 867 -6.42 -11.04 10.17
C ALA A 867 -5.00 -11.40 10.64
N ARG A 868 -3.99 -10.59 10.32
CA ARG A 868 -2.63 -10.75 10.84
C ARG A 868 -2.58 -10.64 12.36
N ALA A 869 -3.33 -9.70 12.92
CA ALA A 869 -3.44 -9.55 14.37
C ALA A 869 -4.07 -10.80 15.03
N ILE A 870 -5.16 -11.30 14.44
CA ILE A 870 -5.89 -12.49 14.95
C ILE A 870 -4.99 -13.73 14.99
N VAL A 871 -4.20 -13.97 13.94
CA VAL A 871 -3.35 -15.17 13.83
C VAL A 871 -1.92 -14.97 14.34
N GLY A 872 -1.57 -13.77 14.77
CA GLY A 872 -0.21 -13.42 15.19
C GLY A 872 0.81 -13.51 14.06
N ALA A 873 0.39 -13.18 12.82
CA ALA A 873 1.28 -13.14 11.68
C ALA A 873 2.06 -11.81 11.67
N LYS A 874 3.33 -11.89 11.25
CA LYS A 874 4.14 -10.71 10.93
C LYS A 874 4.68 -10.89 9.52
N LYS A 875 4.57 -9.85 8.68
CA LYS A 875 5.23 -9.81 7.38
C LYS A 875 6.71 -9.42 7.61
N ASP A 876 7.48 -10.36 8.11
CA ASP A 876 8.92 -10.18 8.27
C ASP A 876 9.62 -10.78 7.05
N LEU A 877 10.01 -9.92 6.10
CA LEU A 877 10.91 -10.30 5.02
C LEU A 877 12.34 -10.46 5.57
N ILE A 878 13.11 -11.36 4.97
CA ILE A 878 14.52 -11.55 5.32
C ILE A 878 15.31 -10.40 4.72
N GLU A 879 15.94 -9.60 5.59
CA GLU A 879 16.93 -8.61 5.19
C GLU A 879 18.30 -9.27 5.22
N ILE A 880 18.96 -9.30 4.06
CA ILE A 880 20.29 -9.91 3.89
C ILE A 880 21.33 -8.81 4.11
N THR A 881 22.22 -8.98 5.08
CA THR A 881 23.34 -8.05 5.35
C THR A 881 24.45 -8.20 4.31
N ASP A 882 25.43 -7.31 4.30
CA ASP A 882 26.54 -7.38 3.35
C ASP A 882 27.40 -8.61 3.58
N SER A 883 27.72 -8.96 4.82
CA SER A 883 28.47 -10.16 5.18
C SER A 883 27.71 -11.46 4.81
N GLU A 884 26.39 -11.48 5.04
CA GLU A 884 25.55 -12.61 4.60
C GLU A 884 25.48 -12.74 3.08
N TRP A 885 25.52 -11.61 2.37
CA TRP A 885 25.59 -11.63 0.92
C TRP A 885 26.91 -12.20 0.41
N ASP A 886 28.02 -11.84 1.05
CA ASP A 886 29.33 -12.40 0.74
C ASP A 886 29.38 -13.92 0.99
N ALA A 887 28.74 -14.39 2.06
CA ALA A 887 28.57 -15.81 2.35
C ALA A 887 27.77 -16.52 1.24
N ILE A 888 26.69 -15.89 0.75
CA ILE A 888 25.88 -16.41 -0.37
C ILE A 888 26.71 -16.48 -1.66
N GLN A 889 27.43 -15.42 -2.00
CA GLN A 889 28.27 -15.37 -3.21
C GLN A 889 29.41 -16.37 -3.17
N SER A 890 29.99 -16.61 -2.00
CA SER A 890 31.06 -17.59 -1.79
C SER A 890 30.57 -19.05 -1.82
N GLY A 891 29.26 -19.31 -1.96
CA GLY A 891 28.68 -20.64 -1.98
C GLY A 891 28.63 -21.34 -0.61
N ALA A 892 28.58 -20.59 0.47
CA ALA A 892 28.48 -21.12 1.84
C ALA A 892 27.08 -21.68 2.17
N VAL A 893 26.03 -21.21 1.47
CA VAL A 893 24.63 -21.58 1.71
C VAL A 893 24.21 -22.67 0.73
N SER A 894 23.45 -23.69 1.18
CA SER A 894 22.99 -24.77 0.28
C SER A 894 21.93 -24.27 -0.70
N PHE A 895 21.82 -24.97 -1.86
CA PHE A 895 20.89 -24.65 -2.94
C PHE A 895 19.45 -24.46 -2.41
N SER A 896 18.90 -25.47 -1.76
CA SER A 896 17.52 -25.45 -1.28
C SER A 896 17.27 -24.43 -0.17
N LYS A 897 18.25 -24.14 0.68
CA LYS A 897 18.13 -23.08 1.68
C LYS A 897 18.15 -21.70 1.04
N LEU A 898 19.02 -21.49 0.06
CA LEU A 898 19.12 -20.20 -0.62
C LEU A 898 17.85 -19.92 -1.44
N GLU A 899 17.25 -20.92 -2.11
CA GLU A 899 15.94 -20.76 -2.74
C GLU A 899 14.86 -20.30 -1.73
N GLN A 900 14.85 -20.91 -0.54
CA GLN A 900 13.91 -20.54 0.50
C GLN A 900 14.19 -19.15 1.08
N ILE A 901 15.45 -18.76 1.23
CA ILE A 901 15.82 -17.40 1.71
C ILE A 901 15.35 -16.37 0.68
N ILE A 902 15.68 -16.57 -0.60
CA ILE A 902 15.29 -15.65 -1.67
C ILE A 902 13.78 -15.50 -1.76
N SER A 903 13.01 -16.56 -1.65
CA SER A 903 11.54 -16.51 -1.68
C SER A 903 10.92 -15.75 -0.49
N ASN A 904 11.68 -15.49 0.55
CA ASN A 904 11.26 -14.73 1.74
C ASN A 904 11.97 -13.36 1.85
N THR A 905 12.63 -12.87 0.81
CA THR A 905 13.21 -11.52 0.72
C THR A 905 12.33 -10.58 -0.10
N ASP A 906 12.59 -9.28 -0.02
CA ASP A 906 12.04 -8.30 -0.97
C ASP A 906 12.69 -8.52 -2.34
N GLN A 907 11.87 -8.81 -3.36
CA GLN A 907 12.36 -9.21 -4.69
C GLN A 907 13.04 -8.05 -5.42
N ASP A 908 12.53 -6.81 -5.27
CA ASP A 908 13.12 -5.63 -5.94
C ASP A 908 14.49 -5.28 -5.33
N ALA A 909 14.56 -5.27 -4.00
CA ALA A 909 15.82 -5.04 -3.29
C ALA A 909 16.84 -6.16 -3.58
N PHE A 910 16.38 -7.41 -3.64
CA PHE A 910 17.20 -8.56 -3.99
C PHE A 910 17.75 -8.45 -5.41
N LYS A 911 16.90 -8.18 -6.40
CA LYS A 911 17.29 -7.98 -7.80
C LYS A 911 18.31 -6.86 -7.96
N LYS A 912 18.04 -5.69 -7.34
CA LYS A 912 18.96 -4.54 -7.36
C LYS A 912 20.34 -4.88 -6.79
N ARG A 913 20.38 -5.75 -5.78
CA ARG A 913 21.64 -6.19 -5.16
C ARG A 913 22.38 -7.26 -5.99
N ALA A 914 21.64 -8.17 -6.61
CA ALA A 914 22.18 -9.29 -7.35
C ALA A 914 22.72 -8.89 -8.73
N MET A 915 22.10 -7.90 -9.37
CA MET A 915 22.49 -7.44 -10.71
C MET A 915 23.84 -6.73 -10.67
N PRO A 916 24.67 -6.92 -11.68
CA PRO A 916 25.98 -6.27 -11.77
C PRO A 916 25.85 -4.74 -11.68
N LYS A 917 26.65 -4.10 -10.86
CA LYS A 917 26.74 -2.64 -10.87
C LYS A 917 27.30 -2.19 -12.22
N LYS A 918 26.58 -1.28 -12.90
CA LYS A 918 27.07 -0.72 -14.18
C LYS A 918 28.44 -0.09 -13.97
N SER A 919 29.47 -0.66 -14.57
CA SER A 919 30.78 -0.04 -14.61
C SER A 919 30.71 1.16 -15.56
N THR A 920 31.13 2.31 -15.12
CA THR A 920 31.14 3.55 -15.91
C THR A 920 32.23 3.54 -17.02
N THR A 921 33.01 2.49 -17.13
CA THR A 921 34.24 2.49 -17.94
C THR A 921 34.38 1.35 -18.97
N SER A 922 33.51 0.36 -19.00
CA SER A 922 33.53 -0.68 -20.04
C SER A 922 32.12 -1.14 -20.43
N LEU A 923 31.91 -1.31 -21.74
CA LEU A 923 30.68 -1.92 -22.26
C LEU A 923 30.59 -3.37 -21.81
N SER A 924 29.42 -3.82 -21.39
CA SER A 924 29.16 -5.23 -21.12
C SER A 924 29.20 -6.05 -22.43
N SER A 925 29.41 -7.38 -22.33
CA SER A 925 29.30 -8.25 -23.49
C SER A 925 27.93 -8.17 -24.17
N ALA A 926 26.89 -7.87 -23.40
CA ALA A 926 25.53 -7.63 -23.89
C ALA A 926 25.44 -6.33 -24.70
N ASP A 927 26.01 -5.24 -24.20
CA ASP A 927 26.04 -3.96 -24.93
C ASP A 927 26.83 -4.10 -26.25
N ILE A 928 27.91 -4.86 -26.25
CA ILE A 928 28.69 -5.16 -27.45
C ILE A 928 27.86 -6.00 -28.46
N SER A 929 27.15 -7.02 -27.98
CA SER A 929 26.26 -7.83 -28.83
C SER A 929 25.12 -6.97 -29.39
N LEU A 930 24.59 -6.06 -28.59
CA LEU A 930 23.53 -5.14 -29.00
C LEU A 930 24.01 -4.14 -30.05
N ILE A 931 25.23 -3.58 -29.89
CA ILE A 931 25.89 -2.74 -30.92
C ILE A 931 25.94 -3.47 -32.26
N LYS A 932 26.42 -4.72 -32.23
CA LYS A 932 26.54 -5.56 -33.43
C LYS A 932 25.17 -5.86 -34.05
N SER A 933 24.19 -6.22 -33.26
CA SER A 933 22.81 -6.49 -33.71
C SER A 933 22.17 -5.25 -34.35
N MET A 934 22.25 -4.10 -33.69
CA MET A 934 21.71 -2.85 -34.21
C MET A 934 22.40 -2.38 -35.48
N ASN A 935 23.73 -2.54 -35.57
CA ASN A 935 24.46 -2.23 -36.77
C ASN A 935 24.10 -3.17 -37.92
N ASN A 936 23.97 -4.46 -37.64
CA ASN A 936 23.63 -5.49 -38.63
C ASN A 936 22.20 -5.35 -39.15
N SER A 937 21.30 -4.78 -38.37
CA SER A 937 19.93 -4.50 -38.80
C SER A 937 19.87 -3.43 -39.91
N GLY A 938 20.92 -2.61 -40.03
CA GLY A 938 20.95 -1.47 -40.98
C GLY A 938 19.95 -0.35 -40.70
N MET A 939 19.20 -0.45 -39.60
CA MET A 939 18.15 0.53 -39.25
C MET A 939 18.67 1.70 -38.42
N TYR A 940 19.90 1.61 -37.89
CA TYR A 940 20.47 2.58 -36.98
C TYR A 940 21.83 3.07 -37.48
N THR A 941 22.02 4.39 -37.39
CA THR A 941 23.34 4.98 -37.61
C THR A 941 24.23 4.78 -36.37
N THR A 942 25.54 4.83 -36.55
CA THR A 942 26.51 4.76 -35.44
C THR A 942 26.20 5.79 -34.33
N LYS A 943 25.71 7.00 -34.73
CA LYS A 943 25.30 8.02 -33.77
C LYS A 943 24.06 7.63 -32.96
N GLU A 944 23.05 7.09 -33.60
CA GLU A 944 21.84 6.62 -32.93
C GLU A 944 22.12 5.45 -31.98
N ILE A 945 23.01 4.55 -32.35
CA ILE A 945 23.49 3.47 -31.48
C ILE A 945 24.23 4.04 -30.27
N ALA A 946 25.11 5.03 -30.48
CA ALA A 946 25.87 5.69 -29.42
C ALA A 946 24.94 6.44 -28.44
N ASP A 947 23.97 7.19 -28.95
CA ASP A 947 22.97 7.92 -28.16
C ASP A 947 22.08 6.97 -27.34
N LYS A 948 21.65 5.85 -27.93
CA LYS A 948 20.84 4.81 -27.24
C LYS A 948 21.59 4.14 -26.10
N LEU A 949 22.86 3.91 -26.24
CA LEU A 949 23.70 3.23 -25.24
C LEU A 949 24.36 4.20 -24.24
N GLY A 950 24.24 5.51 -24.49
CA GLY A 950 24.88 6.54 -23.65
C GLY A 950 26.40 6.51 -23.72
N VAL A 951 26.95 6.14 -24.87
CA VAL A 951 28.39 6.03 -25.16
C VAL A 951 28.80 6.96 -26.29
N SER A 952 30.10 7.12 -26.50
CA SER A 952 30.59 7.90 -27.65
C SER A 952 30.47 7.12 -28.97
N THR A 953 30.30 7.84 -30.08
CA THR A 953 30.33 7.24 -31.43
C THR A 953 31.62 6.46 -31.72
N SER A 954 32.73 6.94 -31.17
CA SER A 954 34.02 6.24 -31.24
C SER A 954 34.00 4.90 -30.49
N THR A 955 33.31 4.84 -29.37
CA THR A 955 33.11 3.58 -28.62
C THR A 955 32.32 2.58 -29.47
N VAL A 956 31.23 3.02 -30.08
CA VAL A 956 30.42 2.16 -30.97
C VAL A 956 31.24 1.66 -32.16
N SER A 957 31.98 2.56 -32.82
CA SER A 957 32.80 2.21 -33.97
C SER A 957 33.88 1.15 -33.67
N ASN A 958 34.40 1.14 -32.43
CA ASN A 958 35.39 0.12 -32.01
C ASN A 958 34.82 -1.31 -31.94
N TYR A 959 33.51 -1.48 -31.90
CA TYR A 959 32.84 -2.78 -31.78
C TYR A 959 32.02 -3.18 -33.01
N ILE A 960 31.89 -2.28 -33.99
CA ILE A 960 31.25 -2.54 -35.27
C ILE A 960 32.22 -3.21 -36.25
N ASN A 961 33.53 -2.93 -36.13
CA ASN A 961 34.58 -3.47 -36.99
C ASN A 961 35.02 -4.85 -36.55
#